data_7213fb9b5b6214c7ecbedbdb99bbd146
#
_entry.id   7213fb9b5b6214c7ecbedbdb99bbd146
#
_cell.length_a   1.000
_cell.length_b   1.000
_cell.length_c   1.000
_cell.angle_alpha   90.00
_cell.angle_beta   90.00
_cell.angle_gamma   90.00
#
_symmetry.space_group_name_H-M   'P 1'
#
loop_
_entity.id
_entity.type
_entity.pdbx_description
1 polymer ?
#
loop_
_entity_poly.entity_id
_entity_poly.type
_entity_poly.pdbx_seq_one_letter_code
_entity_poly.pdbx_strand_id
1 'polypeptide(L)'
;VKIAEVFLNQTNKRIDHAYDYRVPVHLESVTQEGIRVVVQFGIGNRRVEAFITKIKETTDYSGKIKEIIENIDMEPVLNREQIELCLWMKTVYCSLFYEALSYFTMAVQIKQEIDYYRNYEKLDLDLKQNWFIEHYFDNPNEVLPLKKVKPEDRIILAELIKKKAVYSKKSWKKISDPESRKKSIQSSYHLTAMGREALKQDKKFGKKQCELMEYLLRSDMKGEDLKIITAQYKKSLEPLIKKGYVCVNKTASQEQPLNLSAAGYEHQSVILTHNEQRSYNQYQALTKQTSGVFFHVFDAVSKYRLFFKAIEDQLKANRSSVVIFPEINMTFQRMEMFYKYFGNKVGVFHGQLSPKQRTELYLRIRSGEIKVIIGVRSAVFLPYVNLGLIIIDDEHDSSHNSISMPQFHITDIAKKASEIMGAFYIIADNIPRVATWYRIEKKELAVIQIGEEPRFRHAIEIIDMQKEMHQGNMGILSRTLLRYLQSGIEQKRMSVLFINNLGYANSILCRKCGHVEKCPHCGVSLKYLNHDHSLLCHYCGYKKAVPVLCSECGSDKVRHMGYGIDQLEEYLKKVFSGVRIATVQGNMKRSDIKKINKSIASGEFDILIGTQVINKHFNLSNISVAAAVLIDRDLNQGNYQASENVYQMYSRFFAKAMDNKTKGVIQTNEPENDTIYSIKNESFLEFYRSEIHYRQLMHYPPTVKMISLSVFHKKESEAENDSVRLYVSIKEELKAFGMGQAVYKPVRIGVTRGGNITYQIVIKTAKQSVFQNLMSKIIRLGIIEALKSKVSIQIN
;
A
#
# COMPACT_ATOMS: atom_id res chain seq x y z
N VAL A 1 -31.67 24.43 -20.33
CA VAL A 1 -31.66 23.81 -18.98
C VAL A 1 -30.50 22.84 -18.90
N LYS A 2 -29.55 23.12 -18.04
CA LYS A 2 -28.39 22.22 -17.88
C LYS A 2 -28.80 20.92 -17.20
N ILE A 3 -28.26 19.81 -17.68
CA ILE A 3 -28.42 18.46 -17.13
C ILE A 3 -27.07 18.01 -16.57
N ALA A 4 -27.05 17.58 -15.33
CA ALA A 4 -25.88 17.02 -14.69
C ALA A 4 -25.94 15.49 -14.70
N GLU A 5 -24.94 14.86 -15.26
CA GLU A 5 -24.72 13.43 -15.15
C GLU A 5 -23.99 13.15 -13.84
N VAL A 6 -24.60 12.33 -12.97
CA VAL A 6 -24.07 12.10 -11.62
C VAL A 6 -23.94 10.62 -11.28
N PHE A 7 -22.94 10.28 -10.48
CA PHE A 7 -22.83 9.00 -9.79
C PHE A 7 -23.19 9.15 -8.33
N LEU A 8 -24.02 8.21 -7.82
CA LEU A 8 -24.49 8.24 -6.43
C LEU A 8 -23.46 7.65 -5.48
N ASN A 9 -23.30 8.22 -4.29
CA ASN A 9 -22.49 7.62 -3.23
C ASN A 9 -23.23 6.42 -2.62
N GLN A 10 -23.11 5.26 -3.26
CA GLN A 10 -23.76 4.02 -2.89
C GLN A 10 -22.80 2.84 -2.96
N THR A 11 -23.08 1.80 -2.18
CA THR A 11 -22.29 0.56 -2.14
C THR A 11 -22.85 -0.55 -3.02
N ASN A 12 -24.00 -0.33 -3.66
CA ASN A 12 -24.67 -1.32 -4.50
C ASN A 12 -24.26 -1.13 -5.98
N LYS A 13 -23.64 -2.16 -6.56
CA LYS A 13 -23.14 -2.12 -7.95
C LYS A 13 -24.25 -1.96 -8.99
N ARG A 14 -25.49 -2.42 -8.72
CA ARG A 14 -26.62 -2.33 -9.66
C ARG A 14 -27.00 -0.90 -9.96
N ILE A 15 -26.87 -0.01 -8.99
CA ILE A 15 -27.20 1.41 -9.11
C ILE A 15 -25.96 2.29 -9.31
N ASP A 16 -24.79 1.69 -9.49
CA ASP A 16 -23.52 2.39 -9.73
C ASP A 16 -23.31 2.69 -11.21
N HIS A 17 -24.25 3.44 -11.78
CA HIS A 17 -24.18 4.00 -13.13
C HIS A 17 -24.56 5.48 -13.10
N ALA A 18 -24.36 6.16 -14.20
CA ALA A 18 -24.69 7.57 -14.32
C ALA A 18 -26.23 7.81 -14.34
N TYR A 19 -26.65 8.84 -13.66
CA TYR A 19 -28.04 9.33 -13.62
C TYR A 19 -28.06 10.79 -14.05
N ASP A 20 -29.08 11.16 -14.81
CA ASP A 20 -29.29 12.54 -15.23
C ASP A 20 -30.19 13.29 -14.24
N TYR A 21 -29.75 14.46 -13.80
CA TYR A 21 -30.48 15.39 -12.94
C TYR A 21 -30.48 16.77 -13.55
N ARG A 22 -31.61 17.48 -13.42
CA ARG A 22 -31.72 18.87 -13.84
C ARG A 22 -30.96 19.77 -12.87
N VAL A 23 -30.21 20.71 -13.40
CA VAL A 23 -29.57 21.77 -12.59
C VAL A 23 -30.62 22.89 -12.42
N PRO A 24 -31.02 23.24 -11.18
CA PRO A 24 -31.94 24.37 -10.96
C PRO A 24 -31.33 25.69 -11.42
N VAL A 25 -32.13 26.60 -11.92
CA VAL A 25 -31.71 27.90 -12.47
C VAL A 25 -30.78 28.67 -11.50
N HIS A 26 -31.11 28.67 -10.22
CA HIS A 26 -30.31 29.36 -9.19
C HIS A 26 -28.93 28.71 -8.92
N LEU A 27 -28.70 27.47 -9.38
CA LEU A 27 -27.44 26.77 -9.26
C LEU A 27 -26.67 26.72 -10.58
N GLU A 28 -27.24 27.13 -11.72
CA GLU A 28 -26.60 26.97 -13.04
C GLU A 28 -25.26 27.68 -13.20
N SER A 29 -25.05 28.79 -12.47
CA SER A 29 -23.82 29.57 -12.52
C SER A 29 -22.67 28.96 -11.71
N VAL A 30 -23.00 28.12 -10.69
CA VAL A 30 -22.03 27.57 -9.74
C VAL A 30 -21.91 26.04 -9.85
N THR A 31 -22.78 25.38 -10.60
CA THR A 31 -22.74 23.93 -10.80
C THR A 31 -21.86 23.61 -12.01
N GLN A 32 -20.84 22.81 -11.80
CA GLN A 32 -19.88 22.39 -12.81
C GLN A 32 -19.42 20.94 -12.59
N GLU A 33 -18.74 20.38 -13.59
CA GLU A 33 -18.14 19.05 -13.50
C GLU A 33 -17.14 18.99 -12.34
N GLY A 34 -17.07 17.85 -11.65
CA GLY A 34 -16.11 17.65 -10.57
C GLY A 34 -16.57 18.09 -9.18
N ILE A 35 -17.80 18.58 -9.02
CA ILE A 35 -18.35 18.90 -7.69
C ILE A 35 -19.23 17.78 -7.14
N ARG A 36 -19.35 17.74 -5.81
CA ARG A 36 -20.32 16.89 -5.13
C ARG A 36 -21.61 17.66 -4.89
N VAL A 37 -22.72 16.96 -5.04
CA VAL A 37 -24.07 17.51 -4.92
C VAL A 37 -24.93 16.61 -4.06
N VAL A 38 -26.04 17.14 -3.55
CA VAL A 38 -27.11 16.36 -2.92
C VAL A 38 -28.25 16.21 -3.91
N VAL A 39 -28.70 14.98 -4.11
CA VAL A 39 -29.81 14.63 -5.00
C VAL A 39 -30.86 13.79 -4.29
N GLN A 40 -32.09 13.79 -4.82
CA GLN A 40 -33.14 12.87 -4.39
C GLN A 40 -33.09 11.57 -5.19
N PHE A 41 -33.02 10.44 -4.51
CA PHE A 41 -32.94 9.12 -5.15
C PHE A 41 -33.99 8.14 -4.65
N GLY A 42 -34.46 7.28 -5.56
CA GLY A 42 -35.44 6.24 -5.29
C GLY A 42 -36.90 6.75 -5.13
N ILE A 43 -37.83 5.83 -4.88
CA ILE A 43 -39.25 6.12 -4.70
C ILE A 43 -39.51 6.98 -3.45
N GLY A 44 -38.69 6.76 -2.40
CA GLY A 44 -38.79 7.51 -1.12
C GLY A 44 -38.06 8.86 -1.12
N ASN A 45 -37.57 9.37 -2.24
CA ASN A 45 -36.90 10.66 -2.37
C ASN A 45 -35.78 10.88 -1.32
N ARG A 46 -34.99 9.84 -1.02
CA ARG A 46 -33.87 9.94 -0.06
C ARG A 46 -32.83 10.93 -0.57
N ARG A 47 -32.37 11.81 0.30
CA ARG A 47 -31.23 12.68 0.00
C ARG A 47 -29.95 11.85 0.01
N VAL A 48 -29.24 11.87 -1.11
CA VAL A 48 -28.01 11.11 -1.32
C VAL A 48 -26.95 12.03 -1.88
N GLU A 49 -25.71 11.87 -1.40
CA GLU A 49 -24.56 12.51 -2.00
C GLU A 49 -24.31 11.89 -3.38
N ALA A 50 -24.04 12.74 -4.36
CA ALA A 50 -23.69 12.35 -5.71
C ALA A 50 -22.52 13.20 -6.23
N PHE A 51 -21.81 12.70 -7.24
CA PHE A 51 -20.68 13.36 -7.86
C PHE A 51 -20.98 13.65 -9.33
N ILE A 52 -20.80 14.89 -9.77
CA ILE A 52 -21.04 15.31 -11.16
C ILE A 52 -19.84 14.93 -12.01
N THR A 53 -20.07 14.07 -13.00
CA THR A 53 -19.05 13.66 -13.97
C THR A 53 -19.10 14.44 -15.27
N LYS A 54 -20.30 14.92 -15.65
CA LYS A 54 -20.50 15.66 -16.90
C LYS A 54 -21.68 16.61 -16.80
N ILE A 55 -21.60 17.76 -17.48
CA ILE A 55 -22.72 18.67 -17.72
C ILE A 55 -23.12 18.58 -19.18
N LYS A 56 -24.44 18.41 -19.45
CA LYS A 56 -25.05 18.25 -20.78
C LYS A 56 -26.13 19.26 -20.99
N GLU A 57 -26.54 19.54 -22.22
CA GLU A 57 -27.67 20.38 -22.56
C GLU A 57 -28.94 19.54 -22.81
N THR A 58 -28.77 18.27 -23.19
CA THR A 58 -29.86 17.33 -23.51
C THR A 58 -29.66 16.00 -22.79
N THR A 59 -30.70 15.21 -22.70
CA THR A 59 -30.71 13.87 -22.14
C THR A 59 -31.54 12.93 -23.00
N ASP A 60 -31.07 11.68 -23.11
CA ASP A 60 -31.81 10.60 -23.78
C ASP A 60 -32.86 9.93 -22.88
N TYR A 61 -32.92 10.35 -21.60
CA TYR A 61 -33.85 9.78 -20.65
C TYR A 61 -35.27 10.36 -20.85
N SER A 62 -36.23 9.49 -21.18
CA SER A 62 -37.62 9.87 -21.49
C SER A 62 -38.51 10.05 -20.25
N GLY A 63 -38.01 9.73 -19.05
CA GLY A 63 -38.79 9.84 -17.80
C GLY A 63 -38.69 11.21 -17.13
N LYS A 64 -39.37 11.35 -15.99
CA LYS A 64 -39.31 12.58 -15.18
C LYS A 64 -37.94 12.75 -14.53
N ILE A 65 -37.20 13.77 -14.95
CA ILE A 65 -35.87 14.11 -14.39
C ILE A 65 -36.07 14.88 -13.09
N LYS A 66 -35.39 14.44 -12.01
CA LYS A 66 -35.34 15.13 -10.72
C LYS A 66 -34.30 16.25 -10.74
N GLU A 67 -34.38 17.17 -9.81
CA GLU A 67 -33.43 18.29 -9.67
C GLU A 67 -32.37 18.03 -8.61
N ILE A 68 -31.23 18.66 -8.80
CA ILE A 68 -30.18 18.77 -7.75
C ILE A 68 -30.78 19.63 -6.61
N ILE A 69 -30.55 19.23 -5.37
CA ILE A 69 -31.03 19.96 -4.20
C ILE A 69 -30.06 21.08 -3.83
N GLU A 70 -28.77 20.73 -3.72
CA GLU A 70 -27.71 21.66 -3.30
C GLU A 70 -26.31 21.19 -3.76
N ASN A 71 -25.40 22.13 -3.95
CA ASN A 71 -24.00 21.84 -4.17
C ASN A 71 -23.32 21.69 -2.81
N ILE A 72 -22.55 20.63 -2.63
CA ILE A 72 -21.73 20.41 -1.43
C ILE A 72 -20.41 21.20 -1.55
N ASP A 73 -19.85 21.23 -2.75
CA ASP A 73 -18.61 21.94 -3.06
C ASP A 73 -18.92 23.23 -3.84
N MET A 74 -18.19 24.30 -3.53
CA MET A 74 -18.26 25.56 -4.27
C MET A 74 -17.34 25.55 -5.51
N GLU A 75 -16.34 24.69 -5.51
CA GLU A 75 -15.36 24.54 -6.57
C GLU A 75 -15.15 23.06 -6.88
N PRO A 76 -14.78 22.68 -8.11
CA PRO A 76 -14.52 21.28 -8.47
C PRO A 76 -13.49 20.66 -7.54
N VAL A 77 -13.80 19.48 -7.02
CA VAL A 77 -12.88 18.65 -6.25
C VAL A 77 -11.93 17.91 -7.19
N LEU A 78 -12.40 17.49 -8.34
CA LEU A 78 -11.64 16.87 -9.42
C LEU A 78 -11.69 17.73 -10.68
N ASN A 79 -10.59 17.76 -11.41
CA ASN A 79 -10.57 18.26 -12.78
C ASN A 79 -11.05 17.19 -13.78
N ARG A 80 -11.18 17.55 -15.05
CA ARG A 80 -11.71 16.68 -16.10
C ARG A 80 -10.85 15.42 -16.30
N GLU A 81 -9.53 15.58 -16.29
CA GLU A 81 -8.57 14.47 -16.44
C GLU A 81 -8.66 13.47 -15.29
N GLN A 82 -8.86 13.97 -14.08
CA GLN A 82 -9.06 13.11 -12.90
C GLN A 82 -10.40 12.35 -12.95
N ILE A 83 -11.47 13.00 -13.45
CA ILE A 83 -12.77 12.34 -13.66
C ILE A 83 -12.61 11.21 -14.69
N GLU A 84 -11.94 11.47 -15.80
CA GLU A 84 -11.69 10.47 -16.84
C GLU A 84 -10.88 9.29 -16.30
N LEU A 85 -9.82 9.54 -15.54
CA LEU A 85 -9.02 8.50 -14.90
C LEU A 85 -9.85 7.69 -13.88
N CYS A 86 -10.70 8.35 -13.09
CA CYS A 86 -11.60 7.70 -12.14
C CYS A 86 -12.60 6.76 -12.84
N LEU A 87 -13.23 7.22 -13.93
CA LEU A 87 -14.17 6.43 -14.74
C LEU A 87 -13.45 5.24 -15.41
N TRP A 88 -12.23 5.46 -15.91
CA TRP A 88 -11.41 4.38 -16.46
C TRP A 88 -11.08 3.33 -15.39
N MET A 89 -10.69 3.76 -14.17
CA MET A 89 -10.42 2.84 -13.07
C MET A 89 -11.66 2.03 -12.69
N LYS A 90 -12.83 2.68 -12.58
CA LYS A 90 -14.10 1.99 -12.36
C LYS A 90 -14.33 0.89 -13.38
N THR A 91 -14.13 1.21 -14.67
CA THR A 91 -14.41 0.29 -15.78
C THR A 91 -13.42 -0.85 -15.84
N VAL A 92 -12.12 -0.54 -15.80
CA VAL A 92 -11.04 -1.54 -15.97
C VAL A 92 -10.96 -2.49 -14.80
N TYR A 93 -11.13 -1.99 -13.57
CA TYR A 93 -11.03 -2.82 -12.36
C TYR A 93 -12.39 -3.30 -11.83
N CYS A 94 -13.48 -3.04 -12.54
CA CYS A 94 -14.84 -3.42 -12.14
C CYS A 94 -15.19 -3.00 -10.71
N SER A 95 -14.70 -1.83 -10.29
CA SER A 95 -14.95 -1.26 -8.96
C SER A 95 -16.20 -0.37 -8.98
N LEU A 96 -16.66 0.01 -7.79
CA LEU A 96 -17.64 1.09 -7.66
C LEU A 96 -16.99 2.43 -8.01
N PHE A 97 -17.78 3.35 -8.55
CA PHE A 97 -17.29 4.70 -8.83
C PHE A 97 -16.71 5.37 -7.58
N TYR A 98 -17.39 5.25 -6.44
CA TYR A 98 -16.91 5.83 -5.19
C TYR A 98 -15.69 5.14 -4.57
N GLU A 99 -15.46 3.87 -4.87
CA GLU A 99 -14.20 3.19 -4.52
C GLU A 99 -13.03 3.82 -5.29
N ALA A 100 -13.18 4.03 -6.60
CA ALA A 100 -12.19 4.73 -7.40
C ALA A 100 -12.03 6.20 -6.98
N LEU A 101 -13.15 6.93 -6.81
CA LEU A 101 -13.18 8.32 -6.36
C LEU A 101 -12.45 8.55 -5.03
N SER A 102 -12.50 7.57 -4.12
CA SER A 102 -11.86 7.67 -2.80
C SER A 102 -10.36 7.92 -2.87
N TYR A 103 -9.67 7.46 -3.92
CA TYR A 103 -8.24 7.72 -4.12
C TYR A 103 -7.96 9.18 -4.44
N PHE A 104 -8.85 9.86 -5.14
CA PHE A 104 -8.70 11.27 -5.53
C PHE A 104 -9.13 12.22 -4.40
N THR A 105 -10.06 11.81 -3.57
CA THR A 105 -10.65 12.65 -2.51
C THR A 105 -10.03 12.43 -1.13
N MET A 106 -8.94 11.66 -1.01
CA MET A 106 -8.26 11.40 0.26
C MET A 106 -7.88 12.65 1.05
N ALA A 107 -7.61 13.75 0.37
CA ALA A 107 -7.23 15.02 0.98
C ALA A 107 -8.43 15.93 1.29
N VAL A 108 -9.61 15.65 0.73
CA VAL A 108 -10.82 16.48 0.88
C VAL A 108 -11.93 15.63 1.48
N GLN A 109 -11.81 15.34 2.76
CA GLN A 109 -12.84 14.60 3.48
C GLN A 109 -13.99 15.51 3.88
N ILE A 110 -15.21 15.06 3.61
CA ILE A 110 -16.44 15.68 4.13
C ILE A 110 -16.93 14.82 5.28
N LYS A 111 -17.33 15.50 6.35
CA LYS A 111 -17.98 14.84 7.46
C LYS A 111 -19.47 15.12 7.36
N GLN A 112 -20.27 14.05 7.25
CA GLN A 112 -21.71 14.17 7.44
C GLN A 112 -21.94 14.36 8.94
N GLU A 113 -22.42 15.53 9.33
CA GLU A 113 -22.92 15.79 10.68
C GLU A 113 -24.43 15.64 10.66
N ILE A 114 -24.97 15.00 11.68
CA ILE A 114 -26.40 14.92 11.90
C ILE A 114 -26.71 15.95 12.97
N ASP A 115 -27.41 16.96 12.57
CA ASP A 115 -27.87 18.01 13.44
C ASP A 115 -29.33 17.74 13.78
N TYR A 116 -29.71 17.93 15.05
CA TYR A 116 -31.05 17.73 15.55
C TYR A 116 -31.67 19.07 15.84
N TYR A 117 -32.96 19.19 15.52
CA TYR A 117 -33.76 20.40 15.65
C TYR A 117 -35.01 20.07 16.45
N ARG A 118 -35.39 20.95 17.35
CA ARG A 118 -36.65 20.85 18.10
C ARG A 118 -37.83 21.14 17.22
N ASN A 119 -38.89 20.33 17.32
CA ASN A 119 -40.19 20.61 16.76
C ASN A 119 -41.06 21.33 17.84
N TYR A 120 -41.68 22.44 17.45
CA TYR A 120 -42.44 23.30 18.38
C TYR A 120 -43.92 22.94 18.47
N GLU A 121 -44.39 21.88 17.82
CA GLU A 121 -45.73 21.39 18.03
C GLU A 121 -45.96 20.93 19.46
N LYS A 122 -47.14 21.18 20.05
CA LYS A 122 -47.48 20.70 21.40
C LYS A 122 -47.54 19.16 21.38
N LEU A 123 -46.59 18.54 21.98
CA LEU A 123 -46.48 17.09 22.10
C LEU A 123 -46.51 16.71 23.57
N ASP A 124 -47.20 15.61 23.87
CA ASP A 124 -47.21 15.02 25.24
C ASP A 124 -45.86 14.29 25.49
N LEU A 125 -44.99 14.96 26.26
CA LEU A 125 -43.67 14.49 26.61
C LEU A 125 -43.61 14.15 28.10
N ASP A 126 -42.97 13.05 28.42
CA ASP A 126 -42.69 12.67 29.82
C ASP A 126 -41.61 13.57 30.48
N LEU A 127 -41.45 13.43 31.81
CA LEU A 127 -40.50 14.25 32.56
C LEU A 127 -39.06 14.15 32.06
N LYS A 128 -38.58 12.96 31.62
CA LYS A 128 -37.23 12.75 31.09
C LYS A 128 -37.03 13.39 29.73
N GLN A 129 -38.07 13.31 28.90
CA GLN A 129 -38.09 13.91 27.53
C GLN A 129 -38.14 15.43 27.62
N ASN A 130 -38.92 16.00 28.55
CA ASN A 130 -38.96 17.43 28.80
C ASN A 130 -37.60 17.95 29.30
N TRP A 131 -37.00 17.21 30.26
CA TRP A 131 -35.64 17.51 30.75
C TRP A 131 -34.62 17.52 29.61
N PHE A 132 -34.66 16.54 28.69
CA PHE A 132 -33.76 16.47 27.55
C PHE A 132 -33.89 17.71 26.64
N ILE A 133 -35.12 18.11 26.35
CA ILE A 133 -35.42 19.29 25.53
C ILE A 133 -34.86 20.54 26.20
N GLU A 134 -35.12 20.73 27.50
CA GLU A 134 -34.64 21.89 28.25
C GLU A 134 -33.13 21.93 28.40
N HIS A 135 -32.50 20.76 28.56
CA HIS A 135 -31.06 20.67 28.79
C HIS A 135 -30.22 20.81 27.50
N TYR A 136 -30.74 20.37 26.37
CA TYR A 136 -30.00 20.33 25.11
C TYR A 136 -30.44 21.37 24.07
N PHE A 137 -31.58 22.03 24.25
CA PHE A 137 -32.12 23.04 23.35
C PHE A 137 -32.50 24.33 24.13
N ASP A 138 -31.46 25.04 24.56
CA ASP A 138 -31.66 26.29 25.36
C ASP A 138 -32.37 27.42 24.58
N ASN A 139 -32.24 27.42 23.24
CA ASN A 139 -32.84 28.45 22.36
C ASN A 139 -33.68 27.85 21.25
N PRO A 140 -34.74 28.58 20.80
CA PRO A 140 -35.67 28.11 19.75
C PRO A 140 -35.01 27.67 18.44
N ASN A 141 -33.90 28.31 18.05
CA ASN A 141 -33.14 28.00 16.82
C ASN A 141 -31.88 27.18 17.05
N GLU A 142 -31.73 26.56 18.21
CA GLU A 142 -30.52 25.85 18.54
C GLU A 142 -30.41 24.54 17.76
N VAL A 143 -29.24 24.36 17.15
CA VAL A 143 -28.87 23.14 16.43
C VAL A 143 -28.08 22.25 17.36
N LEU A 144 -28.59 21.06 17.67
CA LEU A 144 -27.94 20.08 18.53
C LEU A 144 -27.14 19.06 17.69
N PRO A 145 -25.80 19.18 17.61
CA PRO A 145 -25.00 18.14 16.98
C PRO A 145 -24.97 16.88 17.83
N LEU A 146 -25.04 15.69 17.21
CA LEU A 146 -25.00 14.40 17.91
C LEU A 146 -23.81 14.24 18.89
N LYS A 147 -22.67 14.88 18.60
CA LYS A 147 -21.48 14.84 19.46
C LYS A 147 -21.64 15.56 20.81
N LYS A 148 -22.62 16.46 20.91
CA LYS A 148 -22.95 17.14 22.17
C LYS A 148 -23.86 16.30 23.07
N VAL A 149 -24.55 15.29 22.51
CA VAL A 149 -25.44 14.39 23.26
C VAL A 149 -24.63 13.29 23.92
N LYS A 150 -24.73 13.18 25.25
CA LYS A 150 -24.05 12.12 26.01
C LYS A 150 -24.54 10.73 25.54
N PRO A 151 -23.68 9.70 25.55
CA PRO A 151 -24.04 8.35 25.13
C PRO A 151 -25.31 7.80 25.81
N GLU A 152 -25.46 8.07 27.09
CA GLU A 152 -26.58 7.68 27.94
C GLU A 152 -27.93 8.33 27.53
N ASP A 153 -27.88 9.57 27.03
CA ASP A 153 -29.07 10.34 26.64
C ASP A 153 -29.53 10.07 25.21
N ARG A 154 -28.77 9.31 24.44
CA ARG A 154 -29.12 8.99 23.03
C ARG A 154 -30.39 8.13 22.90
N ILE A 155 -30.74 7.38 23.93
CA ILE A 155 -31.97 6.60 23.98
C ILE A 155 -33.16 7.56 24.01
N ILE A 156 -33.09 8.60 24.85
CA ILE A 156 -34.15 9.63 24.98
C ILE A 156 -34.27 10.40 23.65
N LEU A 157 -33.13 10.74 23.02
CA LEU A 157 -33.13 11.37 21.69
C LEU A 157 -33.84 10.51 20.63
N ALA A 158 -33.61 9.18 20.65
CA ALA A 158 -34.27 8.27 19.72
C ALA A 158 -35.80 8.21 19.94
N GLU A 159 -36.26 8.26 21.18
CA GLU A 159 -37.68 8.33 21.52
C GLU A 159 -38.33 9.65 21.10
N LEU A 160 -37.63 10.78 21.31
CA LEU A 160 -38.08 12.10 20.86
C LEU A 160 -38.18 12.19 19.33
N ILE A 161 -37.29 11.55 18.61
CA ILE A 161 -37.37 11.45 17.14
C ILE A 161 -38.60 10.62 16.71
N LYS A 162 -38.86 9.52 17.41
CA LYS A 162 -40.06 8.69 17.18
C LYS A 162 -41.36 9.46 17.41
N LYS A 163 -41.40 10.25 18.48
CA LYS A 163 -42.54 11.14 18.80
C LYS A 163 -42.61 12.39 17.93
N LYS A 164 -41.70 12.59 16.99
CA LYS A 164 -41.55 13.79 16.14
C LYS A 164 -41.30 15.08 16.92
N ALA A 165 -40.94 15.02 18.20
CA ALA A 165 -40.57 16.16 19.02
C ALA A 165 -39.20 16.76 18.62
N VAL A 166 -38.33 15.91 18.05
CA VAL A 166 -37.06 16.30 17.48
C VAL A 166 -36.96 15.70 16.08
N TYR A 167 -36.50 16.48 15.11
CA TYR A 167 -36.17 15.95 13.80
C TYR A 167 -34.68 16.10 13.48
N SER A 168 -34.14 15.21 12.69
CA SER A 168 -32.74 15.25 12.29
C SER A 168 -32.59 15.81 10.88
N LYS A 169 -31.63 16.70 10.68
CA LYS A 169 -31.22 17.18 9.36
C LYS A 169 -29.76 16.81 9.17
N LYS A 170 -29.46 16.15 8.07
CA LYS A 170 -28.09 15.86 7.69
C LYS A 170 -27.46 17.11 7.10
N SER A 171 -26.41 17.60 7.69
CA SER A 171 -25.59 18.68 7.17
C SER A 171 -24.23 18.15 6.73
N TRP A 172 -23.66 18.77 5.69
CA TRP A 172 -22.39 18.37 5.11
C TRP A 172 -21.36 19.44 5.45
N LYS A 173 -20.40 19.12 6.31
CA LYS A 173 -19.33 20.07 6.68
C LYS A 173 -18.01 19.59 6.11
N LYS A 174 -17.31 20.46 5.38
CA LYS A 174 -15.90 20.24 5.01
C LYS A 174 -15.08 20.17 6.30
N ILE A 175 -14.30 19.07 6.48
CA ILE A 175 -13.38 18.94 7.63
C ILE A 175 -12.28 20.00 7.58
N SER A 176 -12.12 20.68 6.45
CA SER A 176 -11.00 21.55 6.10
C SER A 176 -11.39 23.00 5.82
N ASP A 177 -12.45 23.51 6.43
CA ASP A 177 -12.78 24.92 6.28
C ASP A 177 -11.66 25.79 6.90
N PRO A 178 -10.96 26.66 6.13
CA PRO A 178 -9.90 27.51 6.65
C PRO A 178 -10.37 28.47 7.74
N GLU A 179 -11.64 28.85 7.75
CA GLU A 179 -12.22 29.76 8.74
C GLU A 179 -12.57 29.08 10.07
N SER A 180 -12.71 27.76 10.11
CA SER A 180 -12.90 27.03 11.36
C SER A 180 -11.61 26.79 12.15
N ARG A 181 -10.52 27.46 11.79
CA ARG A 181 -9.21 27.36 12.43
C ARG A 181 -9.25 27.94 13.84
N LYS A 182 -9.60 27.14 14.83
CA LYS A 182 -9.04 27.37 16.16
C LYS A 182 -7.52 27.25 16.01
N LYS A 183 -6.79 28.37 16.10
CA LYS A 183 -5.33 28.41 16.15
C LYS A 183 -4.88 27.33 17.12
N SER A 184 -4.14 26.35 16.69
CA SER A 184 -3.56 25.36 17.60
C SER A 184 -2.55 26.11 18.44
N ILE A 185 -2.83 26.23 19.72
CA ILE A 185 -1.94 26.86 20.68
C ILE A 185 -0.88 25.81 21.02
N GLN A 186 0.33 26.01 20.55
CA GLN A 186 1.47 25.19 20.97
C GLN A 186 1.98 25.71 22.32
N SER A 187 1.91 24.85 23.33
CA SER A 187 2.40 25.16 24.67
C SER A 187 3.84 24.68 24.79
N SER A 188 4.78 25.58 25.04
CA SER A 188 6.13 25.24 25.45
C SER A 188 6.25 25.41 26.96
N TYR A 189 6.98 24.52 27.61
CA TYR A 189 7.15 24.45 29.04
C TYR A 189 8.61 24.76 29.37
N HIS A 190 8.83 25.72 30.30
CA HIS A 190 10.16 26.13 30.70
C HIS A 190 10.25 26.15 32.24
N LEU A 191 11.42 25.78 32.78
CA LEU A 191 11.67 25.84 34.19
C LEU A 191 11.88 27.29 34.58
N THR A 192 11.11 27.81 35.53
CA THR A 192 11.25 29.16 36.05
C THR A 192 12.53 29.33 36.91
N ALA A 193 12.95 30.55 37.20
CA ALA A 193 14.06 30.79 38.15
C ALA A 193 13.77 30.12 39.50
N MET A 194 12.55 30.26 40.01
CA MET A 194 12.10 29.61 41.23
C MET A 194 12.12 28.07 41.17
N GLY A 195 11.81 27.50 39.97
CA GLY A 195 11.92 26.06 39.73
C GLY A 195 13.37 25.58 39.73
N ARG A 196 14.28 26.32 39.14
CA ARG A 196 15.74 26.04 39.14
C ARG A 196 16.31 26.06 40.55
N GLU A 197 15.90 27.04 41.34
CA GLU A 197 16.36 27.23 42.74
C GLU A 197 15.78 26.14 43.63
N ALA A 198 14.51 25.76 43.48
CA ALA A 198 13.87 24.69 44.20
C ALA A 198 14.49 23.31 43.90
N LEU A 199 14.99 23.10 42.68
CA LEU A 199 15.72 21.88 42.32
C LEU A 199 17.10 21.80 42.99
N LYS A 200 17.77 22.97 43.19
CA LYS A 200 19.06 23.06 43.89
C LYS A 200 18.97 22.91 45.42
N GLN A 201 17.84 23.29 46.02
CA GLN A 201 17.61 23.31 47.45
C GLN A 201 17.03 22.00 48.01
N ASP A 202 17.04 20.93 47.26
CA ASP A 202 16.59 19.57 47.65
C ASP A 202 15.18 19.55 48.28
N LYS A 203 14.28 20.42 47.83
CA LYS A 203 12.86 20.37 48.24
C LYS A 203 12.26 19.04 47.84
N LYS A 204 11.57 18.37 48.76
CA LYS A 204 10.93 17.06 48.55
C LYS A 204 9.90 17.11 47.41
N PHE A 205 10.34 16.77 46.20
CA PHE A 205 9.50 16.51 45.05
C PHE A 205 9.29 15.00 44.88
N GLY A 206 8.17 14.61 44.27
CA GLY A 206 8.00 13.22 43.89
C GLY A 206 9.00 12.87 42.75
N LYS A 207 9.49 11.61 42.72
CA LYS A 207 10.48 11.12 41.77
C LYS A 207 10.23 11.57 40.31
N LYS A 208 8.97 11.45 39.85
CA LYS A 208 8.56 11.89 38.49
C LYS A 208 8.57 13.43 38.31
N GLN A 209 8.43 14.21 39.40
CA GLN A 209 8.52 15.66 39.30
C GLN A 209 9.98 16.10 39.20
N CYS A 210 10.89 15.48 39.95
CA CYS A 210 12.34 15.72 39.81
C CYS A 210 12.82 15.37 38.39
N GLU A 211 12.50 14.18 37.89
CA GLU A 211 12.87 13.75 36.54
C GLU A 211 12.37 14.72 35.48
N LEU A 212 11.13 15.23 35.62
CA LEU A 212 10.58 16.21 34.67
C LEU A 212 11.30 17.57 34.77
N MET A 213 11.60 18.05 35.97
CA MET A 213 12.28 19.32 36.18
C MET A 213 13.75 19.27 35.74
N GLU A 214 14.47 18.17 35.98
CA GLU A 214 15.83 17.92 35.45
C GLU A 214 15.84 17.87 33.93
N TYR A 215 14.82 17.26 33.34
CA TYR A 215 14.66 17.21 31.88
C TYR A 215 14.45 18.60 31.29
N LEU A 216 13.58 19.42 31.91
CA LEU A 216 13.34 20.81 31.49
C LEU A 216 14.55 21.72 31.73
N LEU A 217 15.48 21.32 32.60
CA LEU A 217 16.72 22.06 32.84
C LEU A 217 17.76 21.83 31.72
N ARG A 218 17.76 20.66 31.10
CA ARG A 218 18.77 20.21 30.11
C ARG A 218 18.42 20.55 28.67
N SER A 219 17.19 20.93 28.37
CA SER A 219 16.74 21.11 26.99
C SER A 219 15.76 22.27 26.83
N ASP A 220 16.14 23.26 25.99
CA ASP A 220 15.18 24.18 25.40
C ASP A 220 14.31 23.39 24.39
N MET A 221 13.15 22.94 24.85
CA MET A 221 12.33 22.01 24.08
C MET A 221 11.41 22.69 23.08
N LYS A 222 11.54 22.31 21.84
CA LYS A 222 10.61 22.59 20.77
C LYS A 222 9.99 21.27 20.23
N GLY A 223 8.68 21.17 20.19
CA GLY A 223 7.97 20.30 19.28
C GLY A 223 7.56 18.89 19.78
N GLU A 224 7.94 17.84 19.07
CA GLU A 224 7.39 16.47 19.20
C GLU A 224 7.78 15.74 20.48
N ASP A 225 8.96 16.02 21.03
CA ASP A 225 9.41 15.42 22.29
C ASP A 225 8.49 15.82 23.46
N LEU A 226 7.88 16.97 23.37
CA LEU A 226 6.96 17.50 24.39
C LEU A 226 5.65 16.70 24.47
N LYS A 227 5.15 16.18 23.35
CA LYS A 227 3.91 15.35 23.32
C LYS A 227 4.09 14.04 24.04
N ILE A 228 5.25 13.42 23.89
CA ILE A 228 5.58 12.15 24.56
C ILE A 228 5.72 12.36 26.05
N ILE A 229 6.41 13.45 26.45
CA ILE A 229 6.65 13.78 27.87
C ILE A 229 5.37 14.26 28.54
N THR A 230 4.56 15.12 27.91
CA THR A 230 3.29 15.57 28.50
C THR A 230 2.29 14.44 28.67
N ALA A 231 2.24 13.46 27.76
CA ALA A 231 1.41 12.27 27.93
C ALA A 231 1.86 11.41 29.13
N GLN A 232 3.18 11.28 29.31
CA GLN A 232 3.77 10.46 30.37
C GLN A 232 3.76 11.14 31.76
N TYR A 233 3.87 12.47 31.79
CA TYR A 233 4.04 13.27 33.04
C TYR A 233 2.89 14.25 33.32
N LYS A 234 1.77 14.17 32.60
CA LYS A 234 0.64 15.11 32.71
C LYS A 234 0.18 15.34 34.17
N LYS A 235 0.09 14.28 34.96
CA LYS A 235 -0.30 14.36 36.38
C LYS A 235 0.75 15.02 37.27
N SER A 236 2.03 15.03 36.88
CA SER A 236 3.13 15.63 37.62
C SER A 236 3.40 17.08 37.20
N LEU A 237 3.05 17.45 35.97
CA LEU A 237 3.25 18.75 35.36
C LEU A 237 2.28 19.81 35.90
N GLU A 238 0.99 19.48 36.04
CA GLU A 238 -0.02 20.40 36.55
C GLU A 238 0.29 20.99 37.94
N PRO A 239 0.73 20.19 38.94
CA PRO A 239 1.12 20.73 40.25
C PRO A 239 2.36 21.65 40.21
N LEU A 240 3.30 21.36 39.28
CA LEU A 240 4.51 22.20 39.11
C LEU A 240 4.17 23.56 38.46
N ILE A 241 3.22 23.57 37.55
CA ILE A 241 2.71 24.82 36.95
C ILE A 241 1.95 25.64 37.98
N LYS A 242 1.05 25.01 38.77
CA LYS A 242 0.29 25.68 39.84
C LYS A 242 1.16 26.29 40.92
N LYS A 243 2.32 25.69 41.21
CA LYS A 243 3.31 26.19 42.18
C LYS A 243 4.31 27.18 41.59
N GLY A 244 4.20 27.51 40.31
CA GLY A 244 5.08 28.48 39.62
C GLY A 244 6.50 27.97 39.32
N TYR A 245 6.78 26.68 39.48
CA TYR A 245 8.09 26.10 39.15
C TYR A 245 8.29 25.88 37.65
N VAL A 246 7.21 25.71 36.90
CA VAL A 246 7.20 25.56 35.46
C VAL A 246 6.26 26.60 34.84
N CYS A 247 6.73 27.37 33.88
CA CYS A 247 5.89 28.29 33.12
C CYS A 247 5.50 27.67 31.77
N VAL A 248 4.30 28.05 31.30
CA VAL A 248 3.75 27.63 30.02
C VAL A 248 3.69 28.85 29.11
N ASN A 249 4.50 28.86 28.08
CA ASN A 249 4.39 29.85 27.00
C ASN A 249 3.45 29.29 25.93
N LYS A 250 2.29 29.92 25.78
CA LYS A 250 1.33 29.63 24.72
C LYS A 250 1.62 30.53 23.54
N THR A 251 2.40 30.07 22.60
CA THR A 251 2.58 30.73 21.32
C THR A 251 1.53 30.19 20.35
N ALA A 252 0.84 31.10 19.64
CA ALA A 252 0.06 30.70 18.49
C ALA A 252 1.04 30.12 17.48
N SER A 253 1.06 28.78 17.37
CA SER A 253 1.91 28.17 16.39
C SER A 253 1.39 28.56 15.01
N GLN A 254 2.18 29.34 14.29
CA GLN A 254 2.36 28.98 12.91
C GLN A 254 3.02 27.59 12.97
N GLU A 255 2.20 26.52 12.90
CA GLU A 255 2.73 25.20 12.65
C GLU A 255 3.52 25.35 11.35
N GLN A 256 4.84 25.43 11.50
CA GLN A 256 5.69 25.07 10.39
C GLN A 256 5.26 23.64 10.06
N PRO A 257 4.79 23.38 8.83
CA PRO A 257 4.63 22.02 8.35
C PRO A 257 5.94 21.27 8.65
N LEU A 258 5.95 19.94 8.56
CA LEU A 258 7.16 19.12 8.40
C LEU A 258 7.88 19.47 7.06
N ASN A 259 7.87 20.71 6.71
CA ASN A 259 8.75 21.39 5.81
C ASN A 259 10.03 21.55 6.63
N LEU A 260 10.99 20.68 6.37
CA LEU A 260 12.37 21.13 6.38
C LEU A 260 12.28 22.55 5.81
N SER A 261 12.51 23.56 6.66
CA SER A 261 12.45 24.93 6.18
C SER A 261 13.34 25.01 4.95
N ALA A 262 12.74 25.28 3.80
CA ALA A 262 13.49 25.53 2.57
C ALA A 262 14.39 26.78 2.71
N ALA A 263 14.32 27.47 3.83
CA ALA A 263 15.17 28.58 4.23
C ALA A 263 16.59 28.05 4.45
N GLY A 264 17.41 28.15 3.41
CA GLY A 264 18.84 27.83 3.46
C GLY A 264 19.37 26.88 2.40
N TYR A 265 18.53 26.28 1.56
CA TYR A 265 19.03 25.48 0.44
C TYR A 265 19.16 26.36 -0.82
N GLU A 266 20.41 26.59 -1.26
CA GLU A 266 20.69 27.16 -2.57
C GLU A 266 20.31 26.14 -3.67
N HIS A 267 19.67 26.63 -4.73
CA HIS A 267 19.36 25.82 -5.90
C HIS A 267 20.65 25.27 -6.51
N GLN A 268 20.88 23.98 -6.36
CA GLN A 268 21.98 23.30 -7.05
C GLN A 268 21.54 22.95 -8.47
N SER A 269 22.29 23.40 -9.47
CA SER A 269 22.09 22.94 -10.85
C SER A 269 22.53 21.47 -10.99
N VAL A 270 21.76 20.69 -11.74
CA VAL A 270 22.08 19.29 -12.00
C VAL A 270 23.16 19.21 -13.08
N ILE A 271 24.36 18.83 -12.70
CA ILE A 271 25.48 18.59 -13.63
C ILE A 271 25.54 17.10 -13.91
N LEU A 272 25.43 16.74 -15.18
CA LEU A 272 25.51 15.36 -15.65
C LEU A 272 26.95 15.03 -16.10
N THR A 273 27.41 13.83 -15.79
CA THR A 273 28.63 13.27 -16.37
C THR A 273 28.42 12.95 -17.87
N HIS A 274 29.46 12.65 -18.60
CA HIS A 274 29.37 12.32 -20.04
C HIS A 274 28.43 11.13 -20.30
N ASN A 275 28.51 10.07 -19.52
CA ASN A 275 27.67 8.88 -19.65
C ASN A 275 26.21 9.19 -19.28
N GLU A 276 25.99 9.97 -18.23
CA GLU A 276 24.64 10.41 -17.84
C GLU A 276 24.02 11.32 -18.91
N GLN A 277 24.83 12.20 -19.53
CA GLN A 277 24.37 13.06 -20.64
C GLN A 277 23.93 12.23 -21.86
N ARG A 278 24.65 11.14 -22.17
CA ARG A 278 24.24 10.24 -23.24
C ARG A 278 22.89 9.59 -22.95
N SER A 279 22.70 9.04 -21.74
CA SER A 279 21.41 8.45 -21.33
C SER A 279 20.30 9.50 -21.30
N TYR A 280 20.62 10.73 -20.90
CA TYR A 280 19.67 11.84 -20.91
C TYR A 280 19.24 12.25 -22.32
N ASN A 281 20.16 12.30 -23.28
CA ASN A 281 19.85 12.58 -24.69
C ASN A 281 18.93 11.50 -25.28
N GLN A 282 19.16 10.22 -24.93
CA GLN A 282 18.25 9.13 -25.32
C GLN A 282 16.86 9.34 -24.71
N TYR A 283 16.78 9.70 -23.44
CA TYR A 283 15.52 10.03 -22.78
C TYR A 283 14.77 11.16 -23.50
N GLN A 284 15.47 12.27 -23.81
CA GLN A 284 14.85 13.39 -24.54
C GLN A 284 14.34 13.00 -25.93
N ALA A 285 15.05 12.15 -26.65
CA ALA A 285 14.60 11.63 -27.94
C ALA A 285 13.31 10.79 -27.79
N LEU A 286 13.25 9.96 -26.75
CA LEU A 286 12.10 9.09 -26.48
C LEU A 286 10.84 9.86 -26.03
N THR A 287 10.99 10.99 -25.33
CA THR A 287 9.82 11.80 -24.92
C THR A 287 9.00 12.33 -26.11
N LYS A 288 9.57 12.38 -27.31
CA LYS A 288 8.90 12.78 -28.56
C LYS A 288 8.22 11.62 -29.30
N GLN A 289 8.54 10.37 -28.93
CA GLN A 289 8.14 9.17 -29.69
C GLN A 289 7.23 8.25 -28.90
N THR A 290 7.36 8.25 -27.57
CA THR A 290 6.65 7.33 -26.67
C THR A 290 6.06 8.09 -25.50
N SER A 291 5.14 7.45 -24.77
CA SER A 291 4.56 8.02 -23.53
C SER A 291 5.37 7.67 -22.28
N GLY A 292 6.32 6.73 -22.36
CA GLY A 292 7.09 6.30 -21.21
C GLY A 292 8.35 5.50 -21.53
N VAL A 293 9.18 5.33 -20.51
CA VAL A 293 10.47 4.62 -20.60
C VAL A 293 10.75 3.83 -19.32
N PHE A 294 11.44 2.72 -19.46
CA PHE A 294 12.03 1.98 -18.35
C PHE A 294 13.51 2.35 -18.20
N PHE A 295 13.91 2.80 -17.02
CA PHE A 295 15.30 2.98 -16.62
C PHE A 295 15.79 1.70 -15.95
N HIS A 296 16.62 0.93 -16.66
CA HIS A 296 17.30 -0.23 -16.11
C HIS A 296 18.53 0.24 -15.35
N VAL A 297 18.47 0.22 -14.03
CA VAL A 297 19.37 0.98 -13.15
C VAL A 297 20.44 0.09 -12.55
N PHE A 298 21.69 0.36 -12.85
CA PHE A 298 22.87 -0.25 -12.21
C PHE A 298 23.65 0.75 -11.33
N ASP A 299 23.39 2.06 -11.51
CA ASP A 299 23.94 3.10 -10.66
C ASP A 299 22.85 4.01 -10.09
N ALA A 300 22.70 3.95 -8.75
CA ALA A 300 21.69 4.73 -8.04
C ALA A 300 21.97 6.24 -8.06
N VAL A 301 23.22 6.66 -8.09
CA VAL A 301 23.59 8.08 -8.10
C VAL A 301 23.19 8.69 -9.45
N SER A 302 23.59 8.06 -10.54
CA SER A 302 23.22 8.48 -11.90
C SER A 302 21.69 8.47 -12.09
N LYS A 303 20.98 7.48 -11.53
CA LYS A 303 19.50 7.45 -11.55
C LYS A 303 18.91 8.76 -11.02
N TYR A 304 19.31 9.19 -9.81
CA TYR A 304 18.74 10.40 -9.20
C TYR A 304 19.15 11.68 -9.93
N ARG A 305 20.37 11.76 -10.46
CA ARG A 305 20.77 12.90 -11.31
C ARG A 305 19.90 13.03 -12.55
N LEU A 306 19.58 11.92 -13.20
CA LEU A 306 18.68 11.89 -14.36
C LEU A 306 17.24 12.26 -13.97
N PHE A 307 16.76 11.79 -12.83
CA PHE A 307 15.44 12.23 -12.31
C PHE A 307 15.40 13.74 -12.07
N PHE A 308 16.42 14.26 -11.40
CA PHE A 308 16.47 15.70 -11.11
C PHE A 308 16.56 16.52 -12.39
N LYS A 309 17.32 16.06 -13.38
CA LYS A 309 17.42 16.75 -14.68
C LYS A 309 16.09 16.73 -15.43
N ALA A 310 15.40 15.59 -15.45
CA ALA A 310 14.07 15.47 -16.05
C ALA A 310 13.03 16.37 -15.34
N ILE A 311 13.06 16.46 -14.00
CA ILE A 311 12.20 17.32 -13.21
C ILE A 311 12.52 18.80 -13.46
N GLU A 312 13.81 19.16 -13.54
CA GLU A 312 14.25 20.52 -13.88
C GLU A 312 13.66 21.01 -15.21
N ASP A 313 13.66 20.16 -16.21
CA ASP A 313 13.08 20.48 -17.52
C ASP A 313 11.57 20.67 -17.47
N GLN A 314 10.86 19.88 -16.67
CA GLN A 314 9.42 20.08 -16.44
C GLN A 314 9.14 21.41 -15.74
N LEU A 315 9.96 21.77 -14.74
CA LEU A 315 9.84 23.06 -14.05
C LEU A 315 10.08 24.25 -14.99
N LYS A 316 11.08 24.15 -15.91
CA LYS A 316 11.32 25.16 -16.96
C LYS A 316 10.14 25.30 -17.92
N ALA A 317 9.46 24.18 -18.22
CA ALA A 317 8.24 24.16 -19.02
C ALA A 317 6.97 24.51 -18.22
N ASN A 318 7.10 24.98 -16.99
CA ASN A 318 6.00 25.30 -16.08
C ASN A 318 5.05 24.12 -15.80
N ARG A 319 5.56 22.87 -15.83
CA ARG A 319 4.81 21.63 -15.61
C ARG A 319 5.16 21.00 -14.25
N SER A 320 4.23 20.23 -13.72
CA SER A 320 4.41 19.52 -12.45
C SER A 320 5.03 18.12 -12.67
N SER A 321 5.71 17.63 -11.65
CA SER A 321 6.29 16.29 -11.62
C SER A 321 5.92 15.54 -10.35
N VAL A 322 5.65 14.24 -10.45
CA VAL A 322 5.45 13.37 -9.30
C VAL A 322 6.44 12.22 -9.30
N VAL A 323 7.06 11.99 -8.12
CA VAL A 323 7.97 10.86 -7.90
C VAL A 323 7.36 9.94 -6.86
N ILE A 324 7.10 8.71 -7.27
CA ILE A 324 6.42 7.69 -6.47
C ILE A 324 7.46 6.72 -5.95
N PHE A 325 7.61 6.68 -4.63
CA PHE A 325 8.48 5.77 -3.92
C PHE A 325 7.69 4.66 -3.22
N PRO A 326 8.29 3.49 -2.98
CA PRO A 326 7.78 2.56 -1.99
C PRO A 326 7.62 3.24 -0.62
N GLU A 327 6.56 2.91 0.11
CA GLU A 327 6.24 3.56 1.40
C GLU A 327 7.40 3.52 2.40
N ILE A 328 8.18 2.42 2.37
CA ILE A 328 9.32 2.18 3.25
C ILE A 328 10.54 3.05 2.86
N ASN A 329 10.67 3.34 1.58
CA ASN A 329 11.83 4.06 1.03
C ASN A 329 11.72 5.59 1.14
N MET A 330 10.61 6.11 1.64
CA MET A 330 10.47 7.54 1.95
C MET A 330 11.26 7.94 3.19
N THR A 331 12.59 7.92 3.07
CA THR A 331 13.49 8.32 4.15
C THR A 331 13.71 9.83 4.17
N PHE A 332 14.04 10.36 5.35
CA PHE A 332 14.42 11.76 5.52
C PHE A 332 15.54 12.20 4.56
N GLN A 333 16.56 11.36 4.38
CA GLN A 333 17.69 11.64 3.47
C GLN A 333 17.24 11.79 2.00
N ARG A 334 16.32 10.94 1.52
CA ARG A 334 15.78 11.08 0.16
C ARG A 334 14.96 12.36 0.00
N MET A 335 14.13 12.70 0.97
CA MET A 335 13.37 13.96 0.97
C MET A 335 14.32 15.15 0.96
N GLU A 336 15.36 15.15 1.79
CA GLU A 336 16.38 16.19 1.87
C GLU A 336 17.08 16.42 0.53
N MET A 337 17.40 15.36 -0.23
CA MET A 337 17.98 15.49 -1.57
C MET A 337 17.08 16.33 -2.49
N PHE A 338 15.76 16.06 -2.52
CA PHE A 338 14.83 16.82 -3.35
C PHE A 338 14.70 18.26 -2.89
N TYR A 339 14.68 18.52 -1.58
CA TYR A 339 14.66 19.89 -1.04
C TYR A 339 15.92 20.67 -1.41
N LYS A 340 17.10 20.05 -1.42
CA LYS A 340 18.36 20.69 -1.85
C LYS A 340 18.33 21.16 -3.32
N TYR A 341 17.66 20.41 -4.20
CA TYR A 341 17.59 20.75 -5.62
C TYR A 341 16.42 21.67 -5.98
N PHE A 342 15.27 21.50 -5.35
CA PHE A 342 14.03 22.16 -5.78
C PHE A 342 13.39 23.08 -4.73
N GLY A 343 13.95 23.16 -3.53
CA GLY A 343 13.55 24.09 -2.47
C GLY A 343 12.08 23.98 -2.10
N ASN A 344 11.41 25.14 -2.02
CA ASN A 344 10.01 25.27 -1.63
C ASN A 344 8.98 24.76 -2.66
N LYS A 345 9.44 24.38 -3.86
CA LYS A 345 8.58 23.77 -4.89
C LYS A 345 8.28 22.29 -4.61
N VAL A 346 8.92 21.69 -3.58
CA VAL A 346 8.75 20.30 -3.20
C VAL A 346 7.63 20.13 -2.19
N GLY A 347 6.74 19.17 -2.44
CA GLY A 347 5.74 18.69 -1.48
C GLY A 347 5.87 17.19 -1.24
N VAL A 348 5.64 16.75 0.00
CA VAL A 348 5.75 15.32 0.37
C VAL A 348 4.39 14.79 0.78
N PHE A 349 3.92 13.72 0.11
CA PHE A 349 2.62 13.10 0.35
C PHE A 349 2.75 11.64 0.79
N HIS A 350 2.30 11.33 2.03
CA HIS A 350 2.34 9.97 2.60
C HIS A 350 1.21 9.71 3.60
N GLY A 351 1.03 8.45 3.98
CA GLY A 351 -0.07 8.00 4.84
C GLY A 351 -0.10 8.60 6.25
N GLN A 352 1.03 9.09 6.78
CA GLN A 352 1.14 9.63 8.14
C GLN A 352 0.81 11.12 8.26
N LEU A 353 0.54 11.81 7.13
CA LEU A 353 0.09 13.20 7.16
C LEU A 353 -1.26 13.30 7.88
N SER A 354 -1.38 14.29 8.76
CA SER A 354 -2.67 14.63 9.37
C SER A 354 -3.67 15.11 8.31
N PRO A 355 -4.98 15.03 8.54
CA PRO A 355 -5.98 15.55 7.62
C PRO A 355 -5.75 17.01 7.23
N LYS A 356 -5.33 17.85 8.17
CA LYS A 356 -5.01 19.27 7.95
C LYS A 356 -3.83 19.43 7.00
N GLN A 357 -2.72 18.71 7.24
CA GLN A 357 -1.53 18.75 6.37
C GLN A 357 -1.84 18.25 4.95
N ARG A 358 -2.67 17.20 4.82
CA ARG A 358 -3.10 16.71 3.50
C ARG A 358 -3.90 17.75 2.73
N THR A 359 -4.83 18.42 3.40
CA THR A 359 -5.63 19.49 2.77
C THR A 359 -4.79 20.68 2.38
N GLU A 360 -3.89 21.12 3.24
CA GLU A 360 -2.97 22.23 2.95
C GLU A 360 -2.09 21.91 1.74
N LEU A 361 -1.48 20.73 1.73
CA LEU A 361 -0.67 20.26 0.59
C LEU A 361 -1.52 20.16 -0.70
N TYR A 362 -2.73 19.63 -0.60
CA TYR A 362 -3.68 19.55 -1.72
C TYR A 362 -3.95 20.93 -2.34
N LEU A 363 -4.22 21.94 -1.51
CA LEU A 363 -4.50 23.31 -1.96
C LEU A 363 -3.27 23.95 -2.62
N ARG A 364 -2.08 23.75 -2.07
CA ARG A 364 -0.82 24.26 -2.64
C ARG A 364 -0.42 23.60 -3.95
N ILE A 365 -0.75 22.30 -4.13
CA ILE A 365 -0.58 21.59 -5.42
C ILE A 365 -1.58 22.17 -6.44
N ARG A 366 -2.84 22.30 -6.04
CA ARG A 366 -3.91 22.82 -6.88
C ARG A 366 -3.70 24.28 -7.33
N SER A 367 -3.07 25.10 -6.49
CA SER A 367 -2.68 26.47 -6.86
C SER A 367 -1.45 26.53 -7.76
N GLY A 368 -0.74 25.42 -7.97
CA GLY A 368 0.52 25.38 -8.72
C GLY A 368 1.72 25.94 -7.97
N GLU A 369 1.60 26.22 -6.67
CA GLU A 369 2.72 26.63 -5.82
C GLU A 369 3.74 25.49 -5.68
N ILE A 370 3.26 24.27 -5.41
CA ILE A 370 4.06 23.06 -5.35
C ILE A 370 3.98 22.33 -6.69
N LYS A 371 5.13 22.10 -7.32
CA LYS A 371 5.25 21.46 -8.64
C LYS A 371 6.03 20.16 -8.63
N VAL A 372 6.81 19.89 -7.59
CA VAL A 372 7.55 18.63 -7.44
C VAL A 372 6.97 17.88 -6.26
N ILE A 373 6.28 16.81 -6.52
CA ILE A 373 5.64 16.02 -5.47
C ILE A 373 6.40 14.71 -5.30
N ILE A 374 6.77 14.42 -4.06
CA ILE A 374 7.36 13.15 -3.67
C ILE A 374 6.29 12.41 -2.85
N GLY A 375 6.01 11.18 -3.17
CA GLY A 375 4.99 10.47 -2.42
C GLY A 375 4.99 8.97 -2.61
N VAL A 376 4.02 8.35 -1.95
CA VAL A 376 3.68 6.94 -2.16
C VAL A 376 2.67 6.83 -3.31
N ARG A 377 2.26 5.60 -3.69
CA ARG A 377 1.35 5.36 -4.83
C ARG A 377 0.13 6.29 -4.91
N SER A 378 -0.41 6.73 -3.77
CA SER A 378 -1.57 7.63 -3.75
C SER A 378 -1.26 9.06 -4.21
N ALA A 379 0.00 9.42 -4.33
CA ALA A 379 0.40 10.74 -4.82
C ALA A 379 -0.01 10.98 -6.29
N VAL A 380 -0.12 9.93 -7.12
CA VAL A 380 -0.50 10.06 -8.53
C VAL A 380 -1.90 10.68 -8.72
N PHE A 381 -2.77 10.57 -7.72
CA PHE A 381 -4.16 11.03 -7.77
C PHE A 381 -4.37 12.49 -7.29
N LEU A 382 -3.31 13.22 -6.96
CA LEU A 382 -3.40 14.60 -6.48
C LEU A 382 -3.78 15.57 -7.61
N PRO A 383 -4.32 16.77 -7.30
CA PRO A 383 -4.84 17.71 -8.29
C PRO A 383 -3.73 18.53 -8.94
N TYR A 384 -2.94 17.91 -9.79
CA TYR A 384 -1.85 18.58 -10.51
C TYR A 384 -2.36 19.64 -11.47
N VAL A 385 -1.66 20.76 -11.50
CA VAL A 385 -1.80 21.72 -12.59
C VAL A 385 -0.74 21.37 -13.63
N ASN A 386 -1.19 20.92 -14.83
CA ASN A 386 -0.31 20.60 -15.94
C ASN A 386 0.77 19.56 -15.58
N LEU A 387 0.38 18.33 -15.23
CA LEU A 387 1.29 17.23 -14.94
C LEU A 387 2.14 16.89 -16.18
N GLY A 388 3.47 16.89 -16.03
CA GLY A 388 4.40 16.64 -17.11
C GLY A 388 5.19 15.36 -16.97
N LEU A 389 5.41 14.90 -15.75
CA LEU A 389 6.28 13.76 -15.50
C LEU A 389 5.78 12.93 -14.30
N ILE A 390 5.74 11.62 -14.50
CA ILE A 390 5.46 10.63 -13.47
C ILE A 390 6.66 9.71 -13.37
N ILE A 391 7.31 9.64 -12.22
CA ILE A 391 8.43 8.74 -11.95
C ILE A 391 8.01 7.68 -10.93
N ILE A 392 8.22 6.42 -11.24
CA ILE A 392 8.01 5.29 -10.33
C ILE A 392 9.38 4.68 -10.03
N ASP A 393 9.81 4.80 -8.79
CA ASP A 393 11.08 4.27 -8.31
C ASP A 393 10.87 2.92 -7.61
N ASP A 394 11.83 2.00 -7.78
CA ASP A 394 11.79 0.65 -7.20
C ASP A 394 10.47 -0.08 -7.52
N GLU A 395 10.13 -0.23 -8.81
CA GLU A 395 8.86 -0.79 -9.33
C GLU A 395 8.44 -2.11 -8.69
N HIS A 396 9.39 -2.93 -8.36
CA HIS A 396 9.18 -4.28 -7.82
C HIS A 396 8.53 -4.32 -6.43
N ASP A 397 8.58 -3.21 -5.67
CA ASP A 397 8.11 -3.22 -4.28
C ASP A 397 6.59 -3.43 -4.22
N SER A 398 6.18 -4.37 -3.38
CA SER A 398 4.77 -4.74 -3.21
C SER A 398 3.87 -3.59 -2.75
N SER A 399 4.44 -2.50 -2.18
CA SER A 399 3.67 -1.31 -1.80
C SER A 399 3.12 -0.53 -3.00
N HIS A 400 3.62 -0.80 -4.21
CA HIS A 400 3.08 -0.28 -5.46
C HIS A 400 1.76 -0.94 -5.88
N ASN A 401 1.40 -2.09 -5.28
CA ASN A 401 0.10 -2.71 -5.44
C ASN A 401 -0.93 -2.12 -4.47
N SER A 402 -2.15 -1.88 -4.96
CA SER A 402 -3.29 -1.59 -4.09
C SER A 402 -3.88 -2.88 -3.54
N ILE A 403 -4.07 -2.93 -2.20
CA ILE A 403 -4.77 -4.04 -1.53
C ILE A 403 -6.28 -3.79 -1.46
N SER A 404 -6.68 -2.51 -1.45
CA SER A 404 -8.08 -2.08 -1.42
C SER A 404 -8.65 -2.01 -2.83
N MET A 405 -9.97 -2.12 -2.97
CA MET A 405 -10.65 -1.90 -4.24
C MET A 405 -10.59 -0.41 -4.67
N PRO A 406 -10.37 -0.14 -5.94
CA PRO A 406 -9.87 -1.05 -6.98
C PRO A 406 -8.44 -1.54 -6.72
N GLN A 407 -8.19 -2.82 -6.99
CA GLN A 407 -6.85 -3.40 -6.87
C GLN A 407 -6.08 -3.18 -8.17
N PHE A 408 -5.02 -2.41 -8.11
CA PHE A 408 -4.20 -2.04 -9.26
C PHE A 408 -2.70 -2.04 -8.91
N HIS A 409 -1.87 -2.11 -9.93
CA HIS A 409 -0.46 -1.76 -9.83
C HIS A 409 -0.25 -0.32 -10.32
N ILE A 410 0.63 0.43 -9.67
CA ILE A 410 0.83 1.87 -9.95
C ILE A 410 1.29 2.14 -11.39
N THR A 411 2.02 1.21 -12.02
CA THR A 411 2.49 1.37 -13.40
C THR A 411 1.34 1.45 -14.40
N ASP A 412 0.23 0.73 -14.17
CA ASP A 412 -0.93 0.78 -15.04
C ASP A 412 -1.66 2.13 -14.91
N ILE A 413 -1.75 2.62 -13.67
CA ILE A 413 -2.30 3.96 -13.40
C ILE A 413 -1.43 5.04 -14.02
N ALA A 414 -0.10 4.96 -13.86
CA ALA A 414 0.83 5.95 -14.43
C ALA A 414 0.77 5.97 -15.95
N LYS A 415 0.71 4.81 -16.61
CA LYS A 415 0.50 4.70 -18.05
C LYS A 415 -0.78 5.40 -18.48
N LYS A 416 -1.90 5.09 -17.81
CA LYS A 416 -3.19 5.70 -18.17
C LYS A 416 -3.26 7.19 -17.84
N ALA A 417 -2.71 7.61 -16.70
CA ALA A 417 -2.59 9.02 -16.35
C ALA A 417 -1.73 9.79 -17.37
N SER A 418 -0.64 9.18 -17.87
CA SER A 418 0.18 9.79 -18.92
C SER A 418 -0.60 9.99 -20.23
N GLU A 419 -1.41 9.02 -20.61
CA GLU A 419 -2.27 9.12 -21.81
C GLU A 419 -3.32 10.24 -21.69
N ILE A 420 -3.97 10.36 -20.53
CA ILE A 420 -5.02 11.35 -20.29
C ILE A 420 -4.46 12.76 -20.10
N MET A 421 -3.38 12.90 -19.30
CA MET A 421 -2.83 14.20 -18.88
C MET A 421 -1.70 14.70 -19.78
N GLY A 422 -1.30 13.94 -20.81
CA GLY A 422 -0.17 14.28 -21.66
C GLY A 422 1.16 14.34 -20.90
N ALA A 423 1.29 13.55 -19.84
CA ALA A 423 2.51 13.41 -19.05
C ALA A 423 3.41 12.32 -19.64
N PHE A 424 4.70 12.39 -19.37
CA PHE A 424 5.64 11.30 -19.64
C PHE A 424 5.83 10.47 -18.37
N TYR A 425 5.97 9.12 -18.49
CA TYR A 425 6.26 8.33 -17.29
C TYR A 425 7.59 7.59 -17.39
N ILE A 426 8.30 7.53 -16.26
CA ILE A 426 9.55 6.79 -16.08
C ILE A 426 9.29 5.71 -15.05
N ILE A 427 9.60 4.47 -15.37
CA ILE A 427 9.68 3.36 -14.42
C ILE A 427 11.16 3.07 -14.20
N ALA A 428 11.64 2.99 -12.97
CA ALA A 428 13.04 2.75 -12.67
C ALA A 428 13.22 1.59 -11.69
N ASP A 429 14.05 0.65 -12.08
CA ASP A 429 14.43 -0.49 -11.23
C ASP A 429 15.76 -1.11 -11.70
N ASN A 430 16.44 -1.83 -10.80
CA ASN A 430 17.59 -2.64 -11.17
C ASN A 430 17.17 -4.07 -11.57
N ILE A 431 16.06 -4.56 -11.07
CA ILE A 431 15.50 -5.88 -11.40
C ILE A 431 14.05 -5.67 -11.83
N PRO A 432 13.79 -5.62 -13.15
CA PRO A 432 12.46 -5.37 -13.69
C PRO A 432 11.45 -6.46 -13.29
N ARG A 433 10.18 -6.12 -13.29
CA ARG A 433 9.12 -7.12 -13.26
C ARG A 433 9.03 -7.84 -14.60
N VAL A 434 8.66 -9.13 -14.57
CA VAL A 434 8.42 -9.92 -15.80
C VAL A 434 7.40 -9.22 -16.71
N ALA A 435 6.33 -8.63 -16.15
CA ALA A 435 5.33 -7.90 -16.92
C ALA A 435 5.90 -6.64 -17.59
N THR A 436 6.79 -5.91 -16.94
CA THR A 436 7.44 -4.72 -17.50
C THR A 436 8.41 -5.10 -18.58
N TRP A 437 9.23 -6.14 -18.39
CA TRP A 437 10.15 -6.59 -19.42
C TRP A 437 9.44 -7.17 -20.64
N TYR A 438 8.33 -7.88 -20.45
CA TYR A 438 7.48 -8.34 -21.53
C TYR A 438 6.97 -7.19 -22.42
N ARG A 439 6.61 -6.05 -21.83
CA ARG A 439 6.24 -4.84 -22.58
C ARG A 439 7.41 -4.25 -23.36
N ILE A 440 8.63 -4.32 -22.80
CA ILE A 440 9.85 -3.91 -23.50
C ILE A 440 10.11 -4.82 -24.70
N GLU A 441 10.02 -6.13 -24.52
CA GLU A 441 10.17 -7.11 -25.59
C GLU A 441 9.14 -6.92 -26.72
N LYS A 442 7.89 -6.60 -26.35
CA LYS A 442 6.81 -6.25 -27.30
C LYS A 442 6.94 -4.83 -27.90
N LYS A 443 7.98 -4.09 -27.58
CA LYS A 443 8.20 -2.69 -28.03
C LYS A 443 7.10 -1.71 -27.58
N GLU A 444 6.35 -2.05 -26.54
CA GLU A 444 5.35 -1.17 -25.92
C GLU A 444 5.97 -0.19 -24.91
N LEU A 445 7.18 -0.45 -24.47
CA LEU A 445 7.92 0.39 -23.53
C LEU A 445 9.39 0.41 -23.96
N ALA A 446 9.96 1.60 -24.09
CA ALA A 446 11.39 1.76 -24.37
C ALA A 446 12.23 1.49 -23.11
N VAL A 447 13.49 1.15 -23.31
CA VAL A 447 14.44 0.93 -22.21
C VAL A 447 15.69 1.78 -22.37
N ILE A 448 16.18 2.35 -21.27
CA ILE A 448 17.48 3.03 -21.18
C ILE A 448 18.26 2.42 -20.02
N GLN A 449 19.47 2.01 -20.27
CA GLN A 449 20.38 1.51 -19.26
C GLN A 449 21.06 2.70 -18.53
N ILE A 450 21.02 2.68 -17.19
CA ILE A 450 21.61 3.71 -16.35
C ILE A 450 22.77 3.09 -15.54
N GLY A 451 23.99 3.51 -15.84
CA GLY A 451 25.20 2.88 -15.32
C GLY A 451 25.61 1.65 -16.13
N GLU A 452 26.74 1.09 -15.77
CA GLU A 452 27.23 -0.15 -16.35
C GLU A 452 26.79 -1.34 -15.54
N GLU A 453 26.35 -2.40 -16.21
CA GLU A 453 26.07 -3.67 -15.56
C GLU A 453 27.36 -4.18 -14.90
N PRO A 454 27.33 -4.61 -13.63
CA PRO A 454 28.51 -5.10 -12.94
C PRO A 454 29.18 -6.22 -13.73
N ARG A 455 30.48 -6.04 -14.09
CA ARG A 455 31.26 -7.06 -14.81
C ARG A 455 31.66 -8.23 -13.94
N PHE A 456 31.75 -8.00 -12.62
CA PHE A 456 32.10 -9.02 -11.64
C PHE A 456 30.82 -9.63 -11.06
N ARG A 457 30.63 -10.90 -11.37
CA ARG A 457 29.60 -11.70 -10.72
C ARG A 457 30.15 -12.24 -9.40
N HIS A 458 29.36 -12.12 -8.37
CA HIS A 458 29.74 -12.65 -7.07
C HIS A 458 29.76 -14.19 -7.11
N ALA A 459 30.75 -14.80 -6.43
CA ALA A 459 30.83 -16.25 -6.35
C ALA A 459 29.77 -16.78 -5.37
N ILE A 460 28.57 -17.11 -5.91
CA ILE A 460 27.52 -17.76 -5.15
C ILE A 460 27.62 -19.28 -5.33
N GLU A 461 27.81 -19.99 -4.22
CA GLU A 461 27.85 -21.47 -4.20
C GLU A 461 26.46 -22.03 -3.96
N ILE A 462 26.00 -22.93 -4.84
CA ILE A 462 24.76 -23.68 -4.64
C ILE A 462 25.13 -24.97 -3.92
N ILE A 463 24.53 -25.21 -2.76
CA ILE A 463 24.71 -26.43 -1.96
C ILE A 463 23.47 -27.29 -2.08
N ASP A 464 23.69 -28.50 -2.59
CA ASP A 464 22.67 -29.52 -2.73
C ASP A 464 22.39 -30.18 -1.38
N MET A 465 21.24 -29.85 -0.77
CA MET A 465 20.85 -30.39 0.54
C MET A 465 20.46 -31.87 0.47
N GLN A 466 20.12 -32.39 -0.70
CA GLN A 466 19.87 -33.81 -0.88
C GLN A 466 21.18 -34.60 -0.75
N LYS A 467 22.28 -34.13 -1.38
CA LYS A 467 23.60 -34.73 -1.23
C LYS A 467 24.10 -34.69 0.22
N GLU A 468 23.89 -33.54 0.90
CA GLU A 468 24.22 -33.42 2.33
C GLU A 468 23.49 -34.46 3.17
N MET A 469 22.21 -34.68 2.91
CA MET A 469 21.40 -35.66 3.62
C MET A 469 21.84 -37.11 3.31
N HIS A 470 22.13 -37.42 2.05
CA HIS A 470 22.65 -38.75 1.68
C HIS A 470 24.00 -39.07 2.34
N GLN A 471 24.79 -38.05 2.63
CA GLN A 471 26.05 -38.15 3.38
C GLN A 471 25.87 -38.12 4.90
N GLY A 472 24.62 -38.22 5.40
CA GLY A 472 24.26 -38.28 6.82
C GLY A 472 24.04 -36.94 7.53
N ASN A 473 24.07 -35.81 6.83
CA ASN A 473 23.73 -34.54 7.44
C ASN A 473 22.21 -34.29 7.45
N MET A 474 21.58 -34.53 8.59
CA MET A 474 20.15 -34.30 8.81
C MET A 474 19.85 -32.91 9.39
N GLY A 475 20.85 -32.04 9.51
CA GLY A 475 20.75 -30.71 10.09
C GLY A 475 20.07 -29.70 9.14
N ILE A 476 19.71 -28.55 9.68
CA ILE A 476 19.10 -27.42 8.93
C ILE A 476 20.13 -26.80 7.98
N LEU A 477 21.41 -26.77 8.40
CA LEU A 477 22.49 -26.15 7.67
C LEU A 477 23.48 -27.22 7.15
N SER A 478 23.99 -26.93 5.95
CA SER A 478 25.04 -27.78 5.35
C SER A 478 26.36 -27.67 6.11
N ARG A 479 27.18 -28.71 6.03
CA ARG A 479 28.54 -28.69 6.64
C ARG A 479 29.41 -27.58 6.08
N THR A 480 29.26 -27.27 4.79
CA THR A 480 29.99 -26.19 4.13
C THR A 480 29.58 -24.82 4.70
N LEU A 481 28.24 -24.57 4.85
CA LEU A 481 27.79 -23.32 5.44
C LEU A 481 28.24 -23.19 6.89
N LEU A 482 28.18 -24.25 7.69
CA LEU A 482 28.67 -24.24 9.08
C LEU A 482 30.15 -23.89 9.16
N ARG A 483 31.00 -24.45 8.27
CA ARG A 483 32.44 -24.08 8.19
C ARG A 483 32.65 -22.61 7.85
N TYR A 484 31.85 -22.06 6.92
CA TYR A 484 31.95 -20.64 6.56
C TYR A 484 31.52 -19.74 7.72
N LEU A 485 30.46 -20.11 8.45
CA LEU A 485 30.01 -19.39 9.64
C LEU A 485 31.07 -19.41 10.74
N GLN A 486 31.67 -20.55 11.00
CA GLN A 486 32.76 -20.68 11.96
C GLN A 486 33.92 -19.74 11.61
N SER A 487 34.37 -19.76 10.35
CA SER A 487 35.42 -18.86 9.86
C SER A 487 35.05 -17.38 10.01
N GLY A 488 33.77 -17.02 9.76
CA GLY A 488 33.29 -15.66 9.97
C GLY A 488 33.38 -15.20 11.43
N ILE A 489 32.98 -16.08 12.36
CA ILE A 489 33.07 -15.84 13.81
C ILE A 489 34.53 -15.62 14.24
N GLU A 490 35.43 -16.49 13.78
CA GLU A 490 36.89 -16.41 14.09
C GLU A 490 37.51 -15.11 13.55
N GLN A 491 37.08 -14.67 12.36
CA GLN A 491 37.53 -13.43 11.74
C GLN A 491 36.85 -12.17 12.30
N LYS A 492 35.92 -12.33 13.25
CA LYS A 492 35.06 -11.23 13.77
C LYS A 492 34.33 -10.46 12.68
N ARG A 493 33.91 -11.16 11.64
CA ARG A 493 33.06 -10.62 10.55
C ARG A 493 31.67 -11.22 10.62
N MET A 494 30.66 -10.37 10.54
CA MET A 494 29.25 -10.80 10.65
C MET A 494 28.86 -11.67 9.45
N SER A 495 28.07 -12.71 9.72
CA SER A 495 27.41 -13.52 8.70
C SER A 495 25.90 -13.22 8.67
N VAL A 496 25.28 -13.27 7.49
CA VAL A 496 23.85 -12.99 7.32
C VAL A 496 23.13 -14.21 6.75
N LEU A 497 22.15 -14.70 7.50
CA LEU A 497 21.28 -15.79 7.08
C LEU A 497 19.91 -15.24 6.71
N PHE A 498 19.59 -15.28 5.42
CA PHE A 498 18.32 -14.84 4.91
C PHE A 498 17.30 -15.99 4.90
N ILE A 499 16.20 -15.80 5.61
CA ILE A 499 15.10 -16.76 5.70
C ILE A 499 13.78 -16.00 5.62
N ASN A 500 12.95 -16.31 4.64
CA ASN A 500 11.68 -15.64 4.51
C ASN A 500 10.59 -16.35 5.32
N ASN A 501 10.10 -15.70 6.37
CA ASN A 501 9.10 -16.27 7.28
C ASN A 501 7.68 -15.74 6.98
N LEU A 502 7.25 -15.81 5.72
CA LEU A 502 5.88 -15.47 5.32
C LEU A 502 4.91 -16.63 5.60
N GLY A 503 4.53 -16.79 6.86
CA GLY A 503 3.47 -17.72 7.27
C GLY A 503 3.84 -19.20 7.21
N TYR A 504 2.92 -20.08 7.67
CA TYR A 504 3.04 -21.52 7.51
C TYR A 504 3.06 -21.86 6.03
N ALA A 505 4.17 -22.37 5.51
CA ALA A 505 4.19 -23.00 4.20
C ALA A 505 3.36 -24.29 4.31
N ASN A 506 2.16 -24.23 3.73
CA ASN A 506 1.28 -25.39 3.65
C ASN A 506 1.69 -26.31 2.49
N SER A 507 2.99 -26.56 2.31
CA SER A 507 3.50 -27.44 1.27
C SER A 507 4.12 -28.67 1.90
N ILE A 508 4.08 -29.77 1.18
CA ILE A 508 4.68 -31.06 1.56
C ILE A 508 5.88 -31.32 0.65
N LEU A 509 6.97 -31.71 1.25
CA LEU A 509 8.24 -31.98 0.58
C LEU A 509 8.67 -33.43 0.88
N CYS A 510 9.17 -34.14 -0.11
CA CYS A 510 9.92 -35.36 0.11
C CYS A 510 11.33 -35.01 0.60
N ARG A 511 11.67 -35.40 1.83
CA ARG A 511 13.02 -35.14 2.37
C ARG A 511 14.13 -35.91 1.68
N LYS A 512 13.82 -36.99 0.92
CA LYS A 512 14.83 -37.77 0.21
C LYS A 512 15.21 -37.15 -1.14
N CYS A 513 14.26 -36.63 -1.92
CA CYS A 513 14.51 -36.11 -3.28
C CYS A 513 14.09 -34.67 -3.49
N GLY A 514 13.63 -33.96 -2.48
CA GLY A 514 13.21 -32.56 -2.61
C GLY A 514 11.87 -32.34 -3.33
N HIS A 515 11.26 -33.39 -3.88
CA HIS A 515 10.05 -33.28 -4.68
C HIS A 515 8.90 -32.66 -3.91
N VAL A 516 8.22 -31.69 -4.55
CA VAL A 516 6.98 -31.05 -4.08
C VAL A 516 5.89 -31.31 -5.12
N GLU A 517 4.75 -31.80 -4.66
CA GLU A 517 3.62 -32.09 -5.53
C GLU A 517 3.11 -30.83 -6.24
N LYS A 518 3.05 -30.86 -7.58
CA LYS A 518 2.57 -29.77 -8.43
C LYS A 518 1.22 -30.12 -9.07
N CYS A 519 0.43 -29.09 -9.33
CA CYS A 519 -0.84 -29.23 -10.03
C CYS A 519 -0.60 -29.54 -11.52
N PRO A 520 -1.15 -30.66 -12.07
CA PRO A 520 -0.93 -31.00 -13.47
C PRO A 520 -1.54 -30.00 -14.46
N HIS A 521 -2.56 -29.22 -14.06
CA HIS A 521 -3.23 -28.25 -14.90
C HIS A 521 -2.63 -26.84 -14.81
N CYS A 522 -2.13 -26.46 -13.64
CA CYS A 522 -1.68 -25.09 -13.37
C CYS A 522 -0.16 -24.98 -13.17
N GLY A 523 0.56 -26.10 -13.04
CA GLY A 523 2.01 -26.15 -12.82
C GLY A 523 2.50 -25.61 -11.45
N VAL A 524 1.63 -25.04 -10.62
CA VAL A 524 1.97 -24.52 -9.29
C VAL A 524 1.97 -25.60 -8.23
N SER A 525 2.77 -25.42 -7.17
CA SER A 525 2.79 -26.34 -6.03
C SER A 525 1.44 -26.41 -5.32
N LEU A 526 1.02 -27.63 -4.95
CA LEU A 526 -0.21 -27.87 -4.23
C LEU A 526 -0.09 -27.44 -2.76
N LYS A 527 -1.16 -26.86 -2.22
CA LYS A 527 -1.24 -26.47 -0.81
C LYS A 527 -1.83 -27.61 0.02
N TYR A 528 -1.21 -27.89 1.15
CA TYR A 528 -1.71 -28.85 2.11
C TYR A 528 -2.86 -28.26 2.95
N LEU A 529 -3.92 -29.03 3.08
CA LEU A 529 -5.09 -28.70 3.89
C LEU A 529 -5.11 -29.58 5.14
N ASN A 530 -4.96 -28.96 6.32
CA ASN A 530 -4.91 -29.68 7.59
C ASN A 530 -6.21 -30.42 7.93
N HIS A 531 -7.38 -29.89 7.52
CA HIS A 531 -8.69 -30.41 7.97
C HIS A 531 -9.07 -31.74 7.32
N ASP A 532 -8.56 -32.04 6.15
CA ASP A 532 -8.87 -33.27 5.40
C ASP A 532 -7.65 -34.02 4.87
N HIS A 533 -6.47 -33.65 5.34
CA HIS A 533 -5.18 -34.24 4.98
C HIS A 533 -4.97 -34.42 3.47
N SER A 534 -5.32 -33.36 2.70
CA SER A 534 -5.24 -33.37 1.24
C SER A 534 -4.37 -32.22 0.70
N LEU A 535 -3.98 -32.38 -0.56
CA LEU A 535 -3.30 -31.37 -1.35
C LEU A 535 -4.26 -30.70 -2.31
N LEU A 536 -4.30 -29.38 -2.40
CA LEU A 536 -5.24 -28.60 -3.20
C LEU A 536 -4.54 -27.55 -4.05
N CYS A 537 -4.92 -27.47 -5.32
CA CYS A 537 -4.62 -26.32 -6.17
C CYS A 537 -5.64 -25.20 -5.94
N HIS A 538 -5.21 -24.04 -5.46
CA HIS A 538 -6.09 -22.91 -5.20
C HIS A 538 -6.59 -22.18 -6.47
N TYR A 539 -6.02 -22.51 -7.67
CA TYR A 539 -6.49 -21.94 -8.93
C TYR A 539 -7.61 -22.74 -9.59
N CYS A 540 -7.39 -24.04 -9.78
CA CYS A 540 -8.34 -24.88 -10.52
C CYS A 540 -9.12 -25.88 -9.66
N GLY A 541 -8.82 -25.98 -8.36
CA GLY A 541 -9.49 -26.91 -7.46
C GLY A 541 -9.03 -28.36 -7.59
N TYR A 542 -7.98 -28.67 -8.38
CA TYR A 542 -7.41 -30.02 -8.42
C TYR A 542 -7.01 -30.45 -7.01
N LYS A 543 -7.50 -31.59 -6.59
CA LYS A 543 -7.31 -32.17 -5.26
C LYS A 543 -6.70 -33.54 -5.35
N LYS A 544 -5.71 -33.81 -4.51
CA LYS A 544 -4.98 -35.08 -4.40
C LYS A 544 -4.82 -35.42 -2.92
N ALA A 545 -4.95 -36.70 -2.54
CA ALA A 545 -4.55 -37.15 -1.21
C ALA A 545 -3.05 -36.93 -1.01
N VAL A 546 -2.63 -36.73 0.25
CA VAL A 546 -1.20 -36.71 0.55
C VAL A 546 -0.58 -38.05 0.24
N PRO A 547 0.43 -38.13 -0.61
CA PRO A 547 1.03 -39.41 -0.95
C PRO A 547 1.76 -40.00 0.27
N VAL A 548 1.56 -41.27 0.55
CA VAL A 548 2.29 -42.01 1.60
C VAL A 548 3.73 -42.21 1.17
N LEU A 549 3.94 -42.47 -0.11
CA LEU A 549 5.24 -42.59 -0.76
C LEU A 549 5.39 -41.46 -1.77
N CYS A 550 6.60 -40.91 -1.85
CA CYS A 550 6.90 -39.85 -2.81
C CYS A 550 6.62 -40.32 -4.26
N SER A 551 5.87 -39.54 -5.01
CA SER A 551 5.52 -39.82 -6.41
C SER A 551 6.74 -39.88 -7.34
N GLU A 552 7.85 -39.22 -6.97
CA GLU A 552 9.09 -39.17 -7.77
C GLU A 552 10.05 -40.29 -7.42
N CYS A 553 10.39 -40.48 -6.14
CA CYS A 553 11.45 -41.41 -5.72
C CYS A 553 10.99 -42.61 -4.87
N GLY A 554 9.69 -42.78 -4.65
CA GLY A 554 9.11 -43.88 -3.87
C GLY A 554 9.42 -43.88 -2.37
N SER A 555 10.03 -42.83 -1.82
CA SER A 555 10.42 -42.76 -0.40
C SER A 555 9.22 -42.44 0.49
N ASP A 556 9.22 -42.98 1.70
CA ASP A 556 8.24 -42.72 2.78
C ASP A 556 8.51 -41.40 3.54
N LYS A 557 9.60 -40.69 3.18
CA LYS A 557 10.06 -39.46 3.88
C LYS A 557 9.34 -38.20 3.40
N VAL A 558 8.04 -38.29 3.19
CA VAL A 558 7.17 -37.16 2.82
C VAL A 558 6.77 -36.43 4.11
N ARG A 559 7.16 -35.14 4.25
CA ARG A 559 6.95 -34.34 5.48
C ARG A 559 6.57 -32.89 5.16
N HIS A 560 5.99 -32.21 6.14
CA HIS A 560 5.75 -30.77 6.07
C HIS A 560 7.05 -29.99 5.93
N MET A 561 7.02 -28.97 5.09
CA MET A 561 8.13 -28.04 4.91
C MET A 561 8.11 -26.99 6.04
N GLY A 562 9.20 -26.86 6.77
CA GLY A 562 9.39 -25.66 7.58
C GLY A 562 10.20 -25.86 8.87
N TYR A 563 11.25 -25.04 8.95
CA TYR A 563 11.85 -24.58 10.20
C TYR A 563 11.54 -23.09 10.35
N GLY A 564 11.26 -22.64 11.58
CA GLY A 564 11.12 -21.23 11.91
C GLY A 564 12.46 -20.55 12.20
N ILE A 565 12.46 -19.22 12.25
CA ILE A 565 13.63 -18.42 12.67
C ILE A 565 14.11 -18.86 14.06
N ASP A 566 13.17 -19.08 14.97
CA ASP A 566 13.46 -19.48 16.35
C ASP A 566 14.20 -20.81 16.43
N GLN A 567 13.79 -21.80 15.61
CA GLN A 567 14.47 -23.10 15.54
C GLN A 567 15.88 -23.01 14.94
N LEU A 568 16.07 -22.12 13.95
CA LEU A 568 17.38 -21.87 13.38
C LEU A 568 18.30 -21.19 14.40
N GLU A 569 17.78 -20.23 15.17
CA GLU A 569 18.53 -19.56 16.23
C GLU A 569 18.96 -20.54 17.33
N GLU A 570 18.03 -21.38 17.81
CA GLU A 570 18.33 -22.44 18.79
C GLU A 570 19.37 -23.44 18.27
N TYR A 571 19.26 -23.84 17.00
CA TYR A 571 20.22 -24.74 16.37
C TYR A 571 21.63 -24.14 16.34
N LEU A 572 21.74 -22.86 15.93
CA LEU A 572 23.03 -22.17 15.88
C LEU A 572 23.65 -21.98 17.27
N LYS A 573 22.86 -21.67 18.31
CA LYS A 573 23.35 -21.59 19.70
C LYS A 573 23.88 -22.92 20.25
N LYS A 574 23.28 -24.04 19.77
CA LYS A 574 23.78 -25.40 20.12
C LYS A 574 25.08 -25.75 19.41
N VAL A 575 25.23 -25.31 18.15
CA VAL A 575 26.41 -25.60 17.33
C VAL A 575 27.58 -24.70 17.69
N PHE A 576 27.36 -23.42 17.95
CA PHE A 576 28.38 -22.42 18.24
C PHE A 576 28.19 -21.87 19.66
N SER A 577 29.04 -22.31 20.57
CA SER A 577 29.04 -21.83 21.96
C SER A 577 29.41 -20.34 22.04
N GLY A 578 28.54 -19.54 22.71
CA GLY A 578 28.81 -18.12 22.91
C GLY A 578 28.55 -17.22 21.72
N VAL A 579 27.96 -17.71 20.62
CA VAL A 579 27.65 -16.92 19.40
C VAL A 579 26.60 -15.82 19.71
N ARG A 580 26.85 -14.63 19.22
CA ARG A 580 25.95 -13.46 19.37
C ARG A 580 25.08 -13.34 18.13
N ILE A 581 23.79 -13.66 18.29
CA ILE A 581 22.82 -13.69 17.18
C ILE A 581 21.85 -12.53 17.30
N ALA A 582 21.64 -11.81 16.21
CA ALA A 582 20.50 -10.88 16.05
C ALA A 582 19.44 -11.49 15.13
N THR A 583 18.17 -11.37 15.51
CA THR A 583 17.03 -11.79 14.68
C THR A 583 16.15 -10.61 14.31
N VAL A 584 15.76 -10.53 13.01
CA VAL A 584 14.94 -9.43 12.49
C VAL A 584 13.75 -9.94 11.67
N GLN A 585 12.56 -9.46 12.03
CA GLN A 585 11.29 -9.88 11.45
C GLN A 585 10.40 -8.68 11.10
N GLY A 586 9.42 -8.89 10.19
CA GLY A 586 8.56 -7.84 9.64
C GLY A 586 7.65 -7.10 10.63
N ASN A 587 7.42 -7.66 11.81
CA ASN A 587 6.57 -7.08 12.86
C ASN A 587 7.33 -6.18 13.86
N MET A 588 8.63 -5.98 13.67
CA MET A 588 9.46 -5.18 14.57
C MET A 588 9.16 -3.68 14.46
N LYS A 589 9.26 -2.98 15.60
CA LYS A 589 9.12 -1.52 15.64
C LYS A 589 10.34 -0.83 15.01
N ARG A 590 10.12 0.31 14.38
CA ARG A 590 11.22 1.11 13.79
C ARG A 590 12.33 1.48 14.78
N SER A 591 11.98 1.69 16.06
CA SER A 591 12.94 1.93 17.15
C SER A 591 13.93 0.77 17.33
N ASP A 592 13.41 -0.46 17.28
CA ASP A 592 14.21 -1.66 17.50
C ASP A 592 15.12 -1.96 16.31
N ILE A 593 14.61 -1.73 15.08
CA ILE A 593 15.40 -1.79 13.85
C ILE A 593 16.57 -0.80 13.90
N LYS A 594 16.33 0.46 14.36
CA LYS A 594 17.40 1.45 14.51
C LYS A 594 18.45 1.04 15.56
N LYS A 595 18.03 0.44 16.67
CA LYS A 595 18.95 -0.08 17.70
C LYS A 595 19.82 -1.18 17.13
N ILE A 596 19.21 -2.19 16.49
CA ILE A 596 19.96 -3.31 15.89
C ILE A 596 20.94 -2.81 14.81
N ASN A 597 20.53 -1.85 13.97
CA ASN A 597 21.46 -1.25 12.99
C ASN A 597 22.67 -0.59 13.65
N LYS A 598 22.48 0.09 14.78
CA LYS A 598 23.59 0.69 15.55
C LYS A 598 24.50 -0.41 16.12
N SER A 599 23.94 -1.45 16.69
CA SER A 599 24.69 -2.59 17.24
C SER A 599 25.41 -3.42 16.15
N ILE A 600 24.86 -3.50 14.93
CA ILE A 600 25.56 -4.08 13.78
C ILE A 600 26.78 -3.22 13.42
N ALA A 601 26.62 -1.90 13.37
CA ALA A 601 27.72 -0.98 13.04
C ALA A 601 28.85 -1.02 14.10
N SER A 602 28.54 -1.31 15.37
CA SER A 602 29.51 -1.49 16.45
C SER A 602 30.12 -2.91 16.56
N GLY A 603 29.72 -3.86 15.68
CA GLY A 603 30.24 -5.23 15.67
C GLY A 603 29.80 -6.10 16.85
N GLU A 604 28.60 -5.83 17.39
CA GLU A 604 28.08 -6.57 18.55
C GLU A 604 27.51 -7.97 18.21
N PHE A 605 27.31 -8.27 16.93
CA PHE A 605 26.74 -9.54 16.48
C PHE A 605 27.67 -10.31 15.53
N ASP A 606 27.65 -11.62 15.66
CA ASP A 606 28.37 -12.54 14.80
C ASP A 606 27.49 -13.07 13.66
N ILE A 607 26.18 -13.26 13.93
CA ILE A 607 25.23 -13.76 12.96
C ILE A 607 23.96 -12.89 13.01
N LEU A 608 23.50 -12.45 11.84
CA LEU A 608 22.21 -11.82 11.64
C LEU A 608 21.28 -12.79 10.91
N ILE A 609 20.16 -13.15 11.52
CA ILE A 609 19.10 -13.93 10.89
C ILE A 609 17.92 -13.02 10.59
N GLY A 610 17.39 -13.04 9.38
CA GLY A 610 16.20 -12.25 9.13
C GLY A 610 15.51 -12.45 7.80
N THR A 611 14.38 -11.78 7.70
CA THR A 611 13.45 -11.82 6.55
C THR A 611 13.73 -10.68 5.58
N GLN A 612 12.79 -10.38 4.69
CA GLN A 612 12.83 -9.23 3.77
C GLN A 612 13.14 -7.87 4.44
N VAL A 613 12.98 -7.76 5.75
CA VAL A 613 13.35 -6.58 6.54
C VAL A 613 14.84 -6.25 6.39
N ILE A 614 15.69 -7.28 6.23
CA ILE A 614 17.14 -7.11 5.98
C ILE A 614 17.36 -6.28 4.71
N ASN A 615 16.69 -6.61 3.62
CA ASN A 615 16.82 -5.88 2.35
C ASN A 615 16.41 -4.42 2.46
N LYS A 616 15.41 -4.14 3.31
CA LYS A 616 14.76 -2.83 3.38
C LYS A 616 15.43 -1.86 4.35
N HIS A 617 15.96 -2.35 5.48
CA HIS A 617 16.29 -1.48 6.61
C HIS A 617 17.72 -1.56 7.13
N PHE A 618 18.50 -2.53 6.68
CA PHE A 618 19.83 -2.76 7.25
C PHE A 618 20.93 -2.41 6.25
N ASN A 619 21.98 -1.78 6.72
CA ASN A 619 23.20 -1.61 5.93
C ASN A 619 24.10 -2.84 6.18
N LEU A 620 24.38 -3.59 5.11
CA LEU A 620 25.17 -4.82 5.16
C LEU A 620 26.55 -4.51 4.61
N SER A 621 27.48 -4.16 5.47
CA SER A 621 28.89 -3.95 5.11
C SER A 621 29.76 -4.91 5.88
N ASN A 622 30.90 -5.31 5.29
CA ASN A 622 31.88 -6.20 5.90
C ASN A 622 31.30 -7.57 6.31
N ILE A 623 30.51 -8.16 5.43
CA ILE A 623 29.88 -9.47 5.65
C ILE A 623 30.86 -10.59 5.29
N SER A 624 30.97 -11.61 6.14
CA SER A 624 31.75 -12.83 5.86
C SER A 624 30.98 -13.78 4.96
N VAL A 625 29.72 -14.06 5.32
CA VAL A 625 28.85 -15.00 4.62
C VAL A 625 27.48 -14.39 4.42
N ALA A 626 26.98 -14.46 3.20
CA ALA A 626 25.59 -14.15 2.85
C ALA A 626 24.92 -15.45 2.39
N ALA A 627 23.98 -15.98 3.18
CA ALA A 627 23.39 -17.28 2.86
C ALA A 627 21.86 -17.20 2.75
N ALA A 628 21.33 -17.78 1.67
CA ALA A 628 19.90 -18.08 1.50
C ALA A 628 19.62 -19.47 2.07
N VAL A 629 18.83 -19.51 3.15
CA VAL A 629 18.41 -20.74 3.81
C VAL A 629 16.93 -20.98 3.53
N LEU A 630 16.53 -22.18 3.12
CA LEU A 630 15.13 -22.53 2.82
C LEU A 630 14.51 -21.82 1.60
N ILE A 631 15.29 -21.52 0.56
CA ILE A 631 14.81 -20.88 -0.68
C ILE A 631 13.70 -21.70 -1.35
N ASP A 632 13.74 -23.03 -1.27
CA ASP A 632 12.75 -23.96 -1.83
C ASP A 632 11.34 -23.68 -1.30
N ARG A 633 11.24 -23.25 -0.04
CA ARG A 633 9.96 -22.89 0.58
C ARG A 633 9.32 -21.70 -0.12
N ASP A 634 10.11 -20.73 -0.52
CA ASP A 634 9.62 -19.52 -1.18
C ASP A 634 9.26 -19.80 -2.64
N LEU A 635 10.00 -20.68 -3.32
CA LEU A 635 9.66 -21.18 -4.66
C LEU A 635 8.33 -21.94 -4.67
N ASN A 636 8.03 -22.67 -3.59
CA ASN A 636 6.87 -23.55 -3.49
C ASN A 636 5.66 -22.92 -2.78
N GLN A 637 5.48 -21.59 -2.87
CA GLN A 637 4.32 -20.89 -2.29
C GLN A 637 2.97 -21.18 -2.99
N GLY A 638 2.96 -21.91 -4.10
CA GLY A 638 1.78 -22.29 -4.83
C GLY A 638 1.12 -21.17 -5.61
N ASN A 639 1.82 -20.10 -5.96
CA ASN A 639 1.35 -19.06 -6.86
C ASN A 639 2.29 -18.91 -8.07
N TYR A 640 1.76 -18.42 -9.19
CA TYR A 640 2.51 -18.33 -10.43
C TYR A 640 3.65 -17.29 -10.40
N GLN A 641 3.63 -16.36 -9.46
CA GLN A 641 4.66 -15.32 -9.28
C GLN A 641 5.74 -15.75 -8.29
N ALA A 642 5.69 -16.97 -7.75
CA ALA A 642 6.63 -17.41 -6.72
C ALA A 642 8.08 -17.29 -7.19
N SER A 643 8.41 -17.76 -8.39
CA SER A 643 9.74 -17.67 -8.99
C SER A 643 10.19 -16.22 -9.18
N GLU A 644 9.32 -15.34 -9.69
CA GLU A 644 9.62 -13.91 -9.85
C GLU A 644 9.91 -13.24 -8.50
N ASN A 645 9.07 -13.51 -7.50
CA ASN A 645 9.27 -12.96 -6.15
C ASN A 645 10.58 -13.45 -5.51
N VAL A 646 10.91 -14.74 -5.69
CA VAL A 646 12.15 -15.33 -5.21
C VAL A 646 13.35 -14.70 -5.92
N TYR A 647 13.34 -14.64 -7.25
CA TYR A 647 14.41 -14.03 -8.02
C TYR A 647 14.67 -12.59 -7.55
N GLN A 648 13.64 -11.77 -7.49
CA GLN A 648 13.74 -10.37 -7.07
C GLN A 648 14.25 -10.21 -5.65
N MET A 649 13.77 -11.03 -4.73
CA MET A 649 14.09 -10.95 -3.31
C MET A 649 15.52 -11.36 -3.02
N TYR A 650 15.96 -12.51 -3.55
CA TYR A 650 17.26 -13.06 -3.27
C TYR A 650 18.39 -12.39 -4.08
N SER A 651 18.14 -12.00 -5.34
CA SER A 651 19.11 -11.21 -6.11
C SER A 651 19.44 -9.89 -5.43
N ARG A 652 18.43 -9.20 -4.85
CA ARG A 652 18.67 -7.96 -4.08
C ARG A 652 19.38 -8.22 -2.77
N PHE A 653 19.10 -9.34 -2.12
CA PHE A 653 19.80 -9.74 -0.92
C PHE A 653 21.30 -9.92 -1.20
N PHE A 654 21.64 -10.69 -2.22
CA PHE A 654 23.04 -10.91 -2.58
C PHE A 654 23.71 -9.62 -3.08
N ALA A 655 23.07 -8.85 -3.95
CA ALA A 655 23.61 -7.57 -4.42
C ALA A 655 23.90 -6.58 -3.29
N LYS A 656 23.16 -6.65 -2.18
CA LYS A 656 23.36 -5.79 -1.01
C LYS A 656 24.36 -6.32 -0.02
N ALA A 657 24.43 -7.63 0.18
CA ALA A 657 25.23 -8.28 1.22
C ALA A 657 26.62 -8.70 0.75
N MET A 658 26.84 -8.79 -0.56
CA MET A 658 28.08 -9.31 -1.12
C MET A 658 29.05 -8.21 -1.56
N ASP A 659 30.31 -8.46 -1.26
CA ASP A 659 31.48 -7.77 -1.80
C ASP A 659 32.49 -8.83 -2.26
N ASN A 660 33.66 -8.41 -2.74
CA ASN A 660 34.70 -9.32 -3.22
C ASN A 660 35.25 -10.28 -2.12
N LYS A 661 34.93 -10.05 -0.86
CA LYS A 661 35.42 -10.86 0.29
C LYS A 661 34.30 -11.69 0.92
N THR A 662 33.07 -11.52 0.49
CA THR A 662 31.87 -12.21 1.03
C THR A 662 31.65 -13.54 0.31
N LYS A 663 31.40 -14.62 1.06
CA LYS A 663 30.98 -15.90 0.51
C LYS A 663 29.44 -15.93 0.36
N GLY A 664 28.98 -16.07 -0.88
CA GLY A 664 27.55 -16.27 -1.16
C GLY A 664 27.17 -17.76 -1.12
N VAL A 665 26.08 -18.10 -0.45
CA VAL A 665 25.62 -19.49 -0.34
C VAL A 665 24.12 -19.58 -0.56
N ILE A 666 23.69 -20.52 -1.40
CA ILE A 666 22.29 -20.92 -1.54
C ILE A 666 22.16 -22.40 -1.17
N GLN A 667 21.42 -22.72 -0.10
CA GLN A 667 21.04 -24.07 0.23
C GLN A 667 19.70 -24.45 -0.37
N THR A 668 19.65 -25.54 -1.15
CA THR A 668 18.45 -25.94 -1.86
C THR A 668 18.35 -27.44 -2.04
N ASN A 669 17.13 -27.97 -2.14
CA ASN A 669 16.87 -29.33 -2.57
C ASN A 669 16.68 -29.45 -4.10
N GLU A 670 16.61 -28.32 -4.80
CA GLU A 670 16.44 -28.24 -6.26
C GLU A 670 17.64 -27.50 -6.88
N PRO A 671 18.86 -28.05 -6.87
CA PRO A 671 20.06 -27.34 -7.35
C PRO A 671 20.00 -26.96 -8.84
N GLU A 672 19.24 -27.69 -9.65
CA GLU A 672 19.05 -27.46 -11.09
C GLU A 672 17.89 -26.50 -11.40
N ASN A 673 17.30 -25.84 -10.40
CA ASN A 673 16.17 -24.93 -10.60
C ASN A 673 16.63 -23.65 -11.33
N ASP A 674 16.00 -23.33 -12.46
CA ASP A 674 16.36 -22.18 -13.32
C ASP A 674 16.40 -20.85 -12.57
N THR A 675 15.49 -20.64 -11.63
CA THR A 675 15.44 -19.40 -10.83
C THR A 675 16.70 -19.30 -9.94
N ILE A 676 17.08 -20.40 -9.29
CA ILE A 676 18.28 -20.44 -8.44
C ILE A 676 19.56 -20.26 -9.28
N TYR A 677 19.60 -20.88 -10.45
CA TYR A 677 20.72 -20.71 -11.38
C TYR A 677 20.86 -19.27 -11.86
N SER A 678 19.71 -18.62 -12.19
CA SER A 678 19.70 -17.23 -12.61
C SER A 678 20.12 -16.27 -11.49
N ILE A 679 19.78 -16.56 -10.22
CA ILE A 679 20.28 -15.80 -9.05
C ILE A 679 21.80 -15.96 -8.93
N LYS A 680 22.32 -17.19 -9.00
CA LYS A 680 23.77 -17.46 -8.96
C LYS A 680 24.50 -16.72 -10.06
N ASN A 681 23.96 -16.71 -11.28
CA ASN A 681 24.56 -16.06 -12.45
C ASN A 681 24.30 -14.56 -12.47
N GLU A 682 23.53 -14.00 -11.53
CA GLU A 682 23.11 -12.59 -11.50
C GLU A 682 22.52 -12.14 -12.85
N SER A 683 21.79 -13.03 -13.54
CA SER A 683 21.28 -12.82 -14.90
C SER A 683 19.75 -12.72 -14.90
N PHE A 684 19.25 -11.49 -14.96
CA PHE A 684 17.79 -11.26 -15.13
C PHE A 684 17.28 -11.82 -16.44
N LEU A 685 18.06 -11.73 -17.53
CA LEU A 685 17.59 -12.20 -18.84
C LEU A 685 17.45 -13.73 -18.91
N GLU A 686 18.34 -14.49 -18.24
CA GLU A 686 18.18 -15.94 -18.11
C GLU A 686 16.89 -16.28 -17.35
N PHE A 687 16.70 -15.64 -16.19
CA PHE A 687 15.47 -15.79 -15.41
C PHE A 687 14.22 -15.45 -16.24
N TYR A 688 14.21 -14.29 -16.88
CA TYR A 688 13.07 -13.84 -17.66
C TYR A 688 12.70 -14.81 -18.78
N ARG A 689 13.68 -15.36 -19.51
CA ARG A 689 13.44 -16.30 -20.62
C ARG A 689 12.78 -17.58 -20.13
N SER A 690 13.25 -18.18 -19.05
CA SER A 690 12.63 -19.39 -18.50
C SER A 690 11.24 -19.10 -17.91
N GLU A 691 11.09 -17.99 -17.19
CA GLU A 691 9.83 -17.61 -16.54
C GLU A 691 8.75 -17.24 -17.55
N ILE A 692 9.07 -16.47 -18.61
CA ILE A 692 8.07 -16.09 -19.63
C ILE A 692 7.63 -17.30 -20.46
N HIS A 693 8.54 -18.23 -20.74
CA HIS A 693 8.20 -19.49 -21.40
C HIS A 693 7.22 -20.31 -20.56
N TYR A 694 7.50 -20.46 -19.28
CA TYR A 694 6.59 -21.13 -18.33
C TYR A 694 5.21 -20.46 -18.30
N ARG A 695 5.17 -19.11 -18.24
CA ARG A 695 3.89 -18.37 -18.22
C ARG A 695 3.11 -18.50 -19.52
N GLN A 696 3.78 -18.61 -20.66
CA GLN A 696 3.14 -18.89 -21.95
C GLN A 696 2.50 -20.27 -21.96
N LEU A 697 3.23 -21.31 -21.53
CA LEU A 697 2.74 -22.68 -21.49
C LEU A 697 1.53 -22.84 -20.54
N MET A 698 1.58 -22.21 -19.37
CA MET A 698 0.57 -22.33 -18.33
C MET A 698 -0.52 -21.27 -18.40
N HIS A 699 -0.51 -20.45 -19.42
CA HIS A 699 -1.45 -19.33 -19.62
C HIS A 699 -1.52 -18.42 -18.38
N TYR A 700 -0.38 -17.82 -17.99
CA TYR A 700 -0.27 -16.85 -16.90
C TYR A 700 0.04 -15.44 -17.39
N PRO A 701 -0.33 -14.41 -16.63
CA PRO A 701 0.10 -13.04 -16.92
C PRO A 701 1.63 -12.92 -17.03
N PRO A 702 2.15 -12.08 -17.92
CA PRO A 702 1.46 -11.07 -18.74
C PRO A 702 0.94 -11.56 -20.10
N THR A 703 1.10 -12.84 -20.45
CA THR A 703 0.72 -13.41 -21.75
C THR A 703 -0.79 -13.52 -21.89
N VAL A 704 -1.50 -13.66 -20.79
CA VAL A 704 -2.96 -13.62 -20.69
C VAL A 704 -3.37 -12.71 -19.54
N LYS A 705 -4.63 -12.30 -19.49
CA LYS A 705 -5.21 -11.66 -18.30
C LYS A 705 -5.80 -12.74 -17.39
N MET A 706 -5.48 -12.64 -16.11
CA MET A 706 -6.04 -13.51 -15.08
C MET A 706 -6.88 -12.70 -14.11
N ILE A 707 -8.10 -13.13 -13.89
CA ILE A 707 -9.06 -12.46 -13.03
C ILE A 707 -9.43 -13.41 -11.91
N SER A 708 -9.35 -12.94 -10.69
CA SER A 708 -9.72 -13.67 -9.49
C SER A 708 -10.93 -12.99 -8.84
N LEU A 709 -12.03 -13.73 -8.73
CA LEU A 709 -13.24 -13.32 -8.02
C LEU A 709 -13.23 -14.00 -6.67
N SER A 710 -13.10 -13.25 -5.60
CA SER A 710 -13.15 -13.75 -4.23
C SER A 710 -14.54 -13.49 -3.64
N VAL A 711 -15.23 -14.58 -3.28
CA VAL A 711 -16.55 -14.58 -2.66
C VAL A 711 -16.38 -14.92 -1.18
N PHE A 712 -16.82 -14.05 -0.27
CA PHE A 712 -16.57 -14.25 1.15
C PHE A 712 -17.79 -13.93 2.03
N HIS A 713 -18.05 -14.85 2.97
CA HIS A 713 -19.11 -14.75 3.96
C HIS A 713 -18.69 -15.42 5.29
N LYS A 714 -19.34 -15.04 6.40
CA LYS A 714 -19.07 -15.65 7.71
C LYS A 714 -19.54 -17.13 7.77
N LYS A 715 -20.63 -17.45 7.07
CA LYS A 715 -21.15 -18.83 6.96
C LYS A 715 -20.60 -19.48 5.69
N GLU A 716 -20.00 -20.66 5.84
CA GLU A 716 -19.36 -21.40 4.73
C GLU A 716 -20.36 -21.78 3.66
N SER A 717 -21.52 -22.32 4.04
CA SER A 717 -22.56 -22.73 3.10
C SER A 717 -23.04 -21.57 2.19
N GLU A 718 -23.15 -20.35 2.72
CA GLU A 718 -23.53 -19.18 1.92
C GLU A 718 -22.41 -18.78 0.95
N ALA A 719 -21.15 -18.75 1.42
CA ALA A 719 -20.00 -18.44 0.56
C ALA A 719 -19.85 -19.46 -0.58
N GLU A 720 -20.04 -20.75 -0.30
CA GLU A 720 -19.96 -21.81 -1.29
C GLU A 720 -21.10 -21.71 -2.31
N ASN A 721 -22.36 -21.65 -1.86
CA ASN A 721 -23.54 -21.56 -2.72
C ASN A 721 -23.47 -20.33 -3.64
N ASP A 722 -23.12 -19.18 -3.09
CA ASP A 722 -22.99 -17.94 -3.85
C ASP A 722 -21.84 -18.03 -4.87
N SER A 723 -20.72 -18.67 -4.50
CA SER A 723 -19.59 -18.86 -5.42
C SER A 723 -19.96 -19.80 -6.59
N VAL A 724 -20.73 -20.86 -6.33
CA VAL A 724 -21.22 -21.78 -7.36
C VAL A 724 -22.20 -21.07 -8.28
N ARG A 725 -23.16 -20.31 -7.74
CA ARG A 725 -24.10 -19.51 -8.55
C ARG A 725 -23.37 -18.54 -9.48
N LEU A 726 -22.39 -17.80 -8.94
CA LEU A 726 -21.58 -16.87 -9.72
C LEU A 726 -20.78 -17.60 -10.81
N TYR A 727 -20.17 -18.73 -10.49
CA TYR A 727 -19.45 -19.56 -11.45
C TYR A 727 -20.32 -20.04 -12.60
N VAL A 728 -21.52 -20.55 -12.31
CA VAL A 728 -22.45 -21.05 -13.33
C VAL A 728 -22.84 -19.90 -14.27
N SER A 729 -23.21 -18.76 -13.73
CA SER A 729 -23.58 -17.58 -14.54
C SER A 729 -22.42 -17.11 -15.43
N ILE A 730 -21.18 -17.05 -14.88
CA ILE A 730 -20.00 -16.67 -15.66
C ILE A 730 -19.72 -17.71 -16.76
N LYS A 731 -19.84 -18.98 -16.47
CA LYS A 731 -19.56 -20.07 -17.42
C LYS A 731 -20.55 -20.06 -18.59
N GLU A 732 -21.83 -19.83 -18.32
CA GLU A 732 -22.86 -19.72 -19.34
C GLU A 732 -22.60 -18.54 -20.27
N GLU A 733 -22.29 -17.39 -19.73
CA GLU A 733 -21.95 -16.21 -20.52
C GLU A 733 -20.68 -16.39 -21.35
N LEU A 734 -19.64 -17.00 -20.78
CA LEU A 734 -18.39 -17.27 -21.52
C LEU A 734 -18.57 -18.33 -22.62
N LYS A 735 -19.50 -19.27 -22.47
CA LYS A 735 -19.84 -20.23 -23.53
C LYS A 735 -20.33 -19.51 -24.78
N ALA A 736 -21.11 -18.44 -24.66
CA ALA A 736 -21.58 -17.63 -25.80
C ALA A 736 -20.42 -17.03 -26.61
N PHE A 737 -19.24 -16.88 -26.01
CA PHE A 737 -18.03 -16.40 -26.68
C PHE A 737 -17.06 -17.54 -27.06
N GLY A 738 -17.46 -18.80 -26.96
CA GLY A 738 -16.59 -19.96 -27.18
C GLY A 738 -15.52 -20.18 -26.10
N MET A 739 -15.62 -19.50 -24.95
CA MET A 739 -14.60 -19.44 -23.89
C MET A 739 -15.03 -20.12 -22.57
N GLY A 740 -16.00 -20.99 -22.58
CA GLY A 740 -16.50 -21.64 -21.36
C GLY A 740 -15.45 -22.44 -20.56
N GLN A 741 -14.33 -22.77 -21.16
CA GLN A 741 -13.17 -23.42 -20.52
C GLN A 741 -12.25 -22.44 -19.77
N ALA A 742 -12.40 -21.13 -19.98
CA ALA A 742 -11.57 -20.09 -19.39
C ALA A 742 -11.84 -19.85 -17.91
N VAL A 743 -12.93 -20.40 -17.35
CA VAL A 743 -13.32 -20.25 -15.95
C VAL A 743 -13.15 -21.54 -15.17
N TYR A 744 -12.46 -21.46 -14.05
CA TYR A 744 -12.24 -22.58 -13.13
C TYR A 744 -13.30 -22.62 -12.03
N LYS A 745 -13.61 -23.83 -11.55
CA LYS A 745 -14.59 -24.01 -10.45
C LYS A 745 -14.19 -23.25 -9.18
N PRO A 746 -15.17 -22.85 -8.35
CA PRO A 746 -14.88 -22.22 -7.07
C PRO A 746 -14.01 -23.08 -6.18
N VAL A 747 -13.01 -22.48 -5.55
CA VAL A 747 -12.08 -23.17 -4.63
C VAL A 747 -12.04 -22.42 -3.31
N ARG A 748 -12.18 -23.15 -2.20
CA ARG A 748 -11.99 -22.61 -0.85
C ARG A 748 -10.51 -22.28 -0.63
N ILE A 749 -10.20 -21.00 -0.42
CA ILE A 749 -8.80 -20.54 -0.27
C ILE A 749 -8.40 -20.22 1.19
N GLY A 750 -9.36 -20.10 2.09
CA GLY A 750 -9.07 -19.87 3.50
C GLY A 750 -10.09 -19.05 4.25
N VAL A 751 -9.65 -18.53 5.40
CA VAL A 751 -10.46 -17.66 6.28
C VAL A 751 -9.70 -16.34 6.46
N THR A 752 -10.38 -15.22 6.30
CA THR A 752 -9.79 -13.88 6.51
C THR A 752 -9.58 -13.60 8.00
N ARG A 753 -8.76 -12.60 8.35
CA ARG A 753 -8.59 -12.14 9.75
C ARG A 753 -9.92 -11.74 10.43
N GLY A 754 -10.93 -11.35 9.64
CA GLY A 754 -12.28 -11.04 10.13
C GLY A 754 -13.22 -12.24 10.25
N GLY A 755 -12.72 -13.48 10.12
CA GLY A 755 -13.49 -14.70 10.25
C GLY A 755 -14.37 -15.03 9.03
N ASN A 756 -14.21 -14.35 7.89
CA ASN A 756 -14.95 -14.68 6.68
C ASN A 756 -14.26 -15.80 5.92
N ILE A 757 -15.02 -16.81 5.55
CA ILE A 757 -14.60 -17.92 4.69
C ILE A 757 -14.62 -17.42 3.25
N THR A 758 -13.57 -17.74 2.50
CA THR A 758 -13.35 -17.20 1.15
C THR A 758 -13.28 -18.31 0.13
N TYR A 759 -14.10 -18.21 -0.92
CA TYR A 759 -14.01 -18.99 -2.14
C TYR A 759 -13.49 -18.15 -3.29
N GLN A 760 -12.65 -18.71 -4.14
CA GLN A 760 -12.07 -18.03 -5.28
C GLN A 760 -12.51 -18.71 -6.59
N ILE A 761 -12.90 -17.90 -7.57
CA ILE A 761 -13.14 -18.27 -8.95
C ILE A 761 -12.05 -17.61 -9.79
N VAL A 762 -11.36 -18.35 -10.63
CA VAL A 762 -10.32 -17.83 -11.51
C VAL A 762 -10.78 -17.90 -12.96
N ILE A 763 -10.55 -16.82 -13.69
CA ILE A 763 -10.81 -16.72 -15.13
C ILE A 763 -9.49 -16.36 -15.81
N LYS A 764 -9.11 -17.09 -16.86
CA LYS A 764 -7.96 -16.78 -17.72
C LYS A 764 -8.45 -16.40 -19.11
N THR A 765 -8.11 -15.25 -19.62
CA THR A 765 -8.54 -14.76 -20.93
C THR A 765 -7.45 -13.97 -21.63
N ALA A 766 -7.33 -14.16 -22.93
CA ALA A 766 -6.41 -13.36 -23.74
C ALA A 766 -6.94 -11.93 -24.00
N LYS A 767 -8.24 -11.69 -23.87
CA LYS A 767 -8.90 -10.40 -24.19
C LYS A 767 -9.58 -9.78 -22.99
N GLN A 768 -9.06 -8.66 -22.53
CA GLN A 768 -9.65 -7.90 -21.41
C GLN A 768 -11.06 -7.38 -21.74
N SER A 769 -11.33 -7.02 -23.00
CA SER A 769 -12.64 -6.54 -23.44
C SER A 769 -13.76 -7.57 -23.24
N VAL A 770 -13.48 -8.84 -23.45
CA VAL A 770 -14.44 -9.92 -23.21
C VAL A 770 -14.83 -9.99 -21.73
N PHE A 771 -13.86 -9.86 -20.85
CA PHE A 771 -14.12 -9.84 -19.42
C PHE A 771 -14.93 -8.60 -18.98
N GLN A 772 -14.60 -7.42 -19.49
CA GLN A 772 -15.33 -6.20 -19.15
C GLN A 772 -16.80 -6.28 -19.59
N ASN A 773 -17.05 -6.79 -20.79
CA ASN A 773 -18.40 -7.03 -21.30
C ASN A 773 -19.16 -8.05 -20.43
N LEU A 774 -18.49 -9.14 -20.06
CA LEU A 774 -19.04 -10.15 -19.15
C LEU A 774 -19.41 -9.54 -17.79
N MET A 775 -18.51 -8.82 -17.16
CA MET A 775 -18.76 -8.22 -15.85
C MET A 775 -19.86 -7.16 -15.90
N SER A 776 -19.87 -6.32 -16.93
CA SER A 776 -20.95 -5.35 -17.16
C SER A 776 -22.31 -6.02 -17.28
N LYS A 777 -22.38 -7.18 -17.97
CA LYS A 777 -23.61 -7.95 -18.10
C LYS A 777 -24.02 -8.59 -16.78
N ILE A 778 -23.10 -9.21 -16.04
CA ILE A 778 -23.36 -9.83 -14.73
C ILE A 778 -23.86 -8.79 -13.72
N ILE A 779 -23.26 -7.60 -13.71
CA ILE A 779 -23.68 -6.48 -12.87
C ILE A 779 -25.08 -5.99 -13.30
N ARG A 780 -25.32 -5.80 -14.59
CA ARG A 780 -26.62 -5.35 -15.12
C ARG A 780 -27.75 -6.33 -14.77
N LEU A 781 -27.49 -7.63 -14.84
CA LEU A 781 -28.44 -8.67 -14.47
C LEU A 781 -28.64 -8.78 -12.96
N GLY A 782 -27.87 -8.06 -12.14
CA GLY A 782 -27.99 -8.08 -10.68
C GLY A 782 -27.54 -9.40 -10.03
N ILE A 783 -26.70 -10.17 -10.71
CA ILE A 783 -26.27 -11.49 -10.22
C ILE A 783 -25.44 -11.34 -8.95
N ILE A 784 -24.53 -10.35 -8.90
CA ILE A 784 -23.67 -10.11 -7.73
C ILE A 784 -24.48 -9.61 -6.54
N GLU A 785 -25.46 -8.72 -6.78
CA GLU A 785 -26.31 -8.14 -5.75
C GLU A 785 -27.34 -9.14 -5.18
N ALA A 786 -27.66 -10.18 -5.94
CA ALA A 786 -28.51 -11.27 -5.48
C ALA A 786 -27.77 -12.25 -4.52
N LEU A 787 -26.45 -12.11 -4.41
CA LEU A 787 -25.64 -12.90 -3.50
C LEU A 787 -25.72 -12.32 -2.07
N LYS A 788 -25.68 -13.21 -1.08
CA LYS A 788 -25.54 -12.82 0.33
C LYS A 788 -24.10 -12.50 0.70
N SER A 789 -23.18 -13.00 -0.09
CA SER A 789 -21.73 -12.88 0.08
C SER A 789 -21.19 -11.61 -0.57
N LYS A 790 -20.10 -11.07 -0.01
CA LYS A 790 -19.34 -10.01 -0.65
C LYS A 790 -18.45 -10.58 -1.75
N VAL A 791 -18.28 -9.83 -2.83
CA VAL A 791 -17.42 -10.21 -3.96
C VAL A 791 -16.34 -9.15 -4.17
N SER A 792 -15.08 -9.59 -4.18
CA SER A 792 -13.92 -8.77 -4.56
C SER A 792 -13.35 -9.26 -5.89
N ILE A 793 -12.90 -8.34 -6.72
CA ILE A 793 -12.39 -8.61 -8.07
C ILE A 793 -10.93 -8.14 -8.14
N GLN A 794 -10.04 -9.05 -8.51
CA GLN A 794 -8.63 -8.75 -8.75
C GLN A 794 -8.29 -9.10 -10.21
N ILE A 795 -7.63 -8.19 -10.91
CA ILE A 795 -7.19 -8.36 -12.29
C ILE A 795 -5.66 -8.28 -12.33
N ASN A 796 -5.04 -9.34 -12.88
CA ASN A 796 -3.59 -9.47 -13.05
C ASN A 796 -3.23 -9.54 -14.53
#